data_7923885d6ce28798e06449410fc0313a
#
_entry.id   7923885d6ce28798e06449410fc0313a
#
_cell.length_a   1.000
_cell.length_b   1.000
_cell.length_c   1.000
_cell.angle_alpha   90.00
_cell.angle_beta   90.00
_cell.angle_gamma   90.00
#
_symmetry.space_group_name_H-M   'P 1'
#
loop_
_entity.id
_entity.type
_entity.pdbx_description
1 polymer ?
#
loop_
_entity_poly.entity_id
_entity_poly.type
_entity_poly.pdbx_seq_one_letter_code
_entity_poly.pdbx_strand_id
1 'polypeptide(L)'
;GQALKNGNSAFVDENWNVLPDQWETLKRTRKLTSAEVTEKIKLWLPLSSLSSSNKSPTGDTEAESRPWEKECPPLFKEDVKDSLAITLADGIYIAKDNLQPRMQNSLRRLAAYSNPEFFKKYAMGYSTYGTPRIMYRGYDTEKYIHLPRGCLEPLISALKTGGISYTLSDKRHTGRPISLSFKGKLYPEQQDAVDALLPYHTGILNAATAFGKTATGAALIAARKTSTLILVQNREILKNWETDLSKFLEIKEKMPTYTTPTGRIRQRRSAVGTLSSGRNTLTGIIDIGMISSLAREDRLSLLKNYGLVIMDECHHAGAETDEKVLDRVAASYVYGLTATPKRSDGQDKRILFQFGPIRYKYTAKDRAAKQGIGHFIYPRFTRLAHTFPQKPTIPELYDLIVKSPTRNEQIIKDTERCIKEGRTPLVMTKYKSHAAFLFSRLKDKADHVFLLQGGQSRKENDRIRAAMAAVPPDESIILVAIGKYIGEGFNYPRLDTLLLAMPISWQGNVEQYAGRLNRDYRTKKDVIIFDYIDAHIPTLEKMYHKRLTTYKRIGFSLKTDLTDTANVPNAIFDSTTYRPVYEKDILSAGKEIIISSPGLGTRKTSRFIKLIPPLQERGVKIQIITLPPDIYPDKAKEWAEKNQHRLAKASASILTLPNCHEHFAIIDRALCWYGSMNLLSQEKEEDSLMRLTSPKIAEELIQLTAKETAFMK
;
A
#
# COMPACT_ATOMS: atom_id res chain seq x y z
N GLY A 1 28.44 21.84 -11.41
CA GLY A 1 28.72 21.01 -12.60
C GLY A 1 27.49 20.28 -13.13
N GLN A 2 26.68 19.67 -12.27
CA GLN A 2 25.42 19.01 -12.69
C GLN A 2 24.33 19.99 -13.12
N ALA A 3 24.25 21.16 -12.53
CA ALA A 3 23.25 22.16 -12.87
C ALA A 3 23.40 22.67 -14.32
N LEU A 4 24.63 22.89 -14.79
CA LEU A 4 24.92 23.29 -16.16
C LEU A 4 24.70 22.16 -17.19
N LYS A 5 24.89 20.90 -16.80
CA LYS A 5 24.63 19.73 -17.65
C LYS A 5 23.15 19.54 -18.00
N ASN A 6 22.25 19.95 -17.12
CA ASN A 6 20.81 19.71 -17.27
C ASN A 6 20.04 20.91 -17.84
N GLY A 7 20.70 22.02 -18.18
CA GLY A 7 20.08 23.22 -18.77
C GLY A 7 19.14 24.00 -17.84
N ASN A 8 19.03 23.60 -16.56
CA ASN A 8 18.06 24.16 -15.63
C ASN A 8 18.62 25.27 -14.70
N SER A 9 19.87 25.63 -14.84
CA SER A 9 20.51 26.68 -14.04
C SER A 9 21.56 27.40 -14.90
N ALA A 10 21.58 28.70 -14.79
CA ALA A 10 22.55 29.54 -15.50
C ALA A 10 23.15 30.57 -14.53
N PHE A 11 24.39 31.00 -14.77
CA PHE A 11 24.93 32.17 -14.13
C PHE A 11 24.35 33.40 -14.83
N VAL A 12 23.89 34.36 -14.05
CA VAL A 12 23.27 35.61 -14.53
C VAL A 12 24.02 36.79 -13.91
N ASP A 13 23.94 37.95 -14.59
CA ASP A 13 24.43 39.22 -14.06
C ASP A 13 23.46 39.84 -13.03
N GLU A 14 23.74 41.04 -12.57
CA GLU A 14 22.94 41.77 -11.57
C GLU A 14 21.52 42.11 -12.11
N ASN A 15 21.33 42.09 -13.41
CA ASN A 15 20.05 42.36 -14.10
C ASN A 15 19.32 41.07 -14.54
N TRP A 16 19.77 39.92 -14.07
CA TRP A 16 19.23 38.59 -14.41
C TRP A 16 19.44 38.16 -15.88
N ASN A 17 20.34 38.80 -16.62
CA ASN A 17 20.71 38.34 -17.95
C ASN A 17 21.66 37.14 -17.84
N VAL A 18 21.42 36.14 -18.67
CA VAL A 18 22.27 34.95 -18.72
C VAL A 18 23.65 35.31 -19.26
N LEU A 19 24.69 35.02 -18.50
CA LEU A 19 26.08 35.27 -18.93
C LEU A 19 26.44 34.39 -20.13
N PRO A 20 27.15 34.95 -21.14
CA PRO A 20 27.36 34.25 -22.43
C PRO A 20 28.24 33.00 -22.30
N ASP A 21 29.24 32.99 -21.39
CA ASP A 21 30.08 31.82 -21.13
C ASP A 21 29.91 31.30 -19.69
N GLN A 22 29.05 30.32 -19.57
CA GLN A 22 28.72 29.70 -18.30
C GLN A 22 29.89 28.91 -17.71
N TRP A 23 30.73 28.30 -18.56
CA TRP A 23 31.87 27.51 -18.11
C TRP A 23 33.04 28.35 -17.64
N GLU A 24 33.33 29.43 -18.36
CA GLU A 24 34.34 30.39 -17.96
C GLU A 24 33.93 31.09 -16.64
N THR A 25 32.66 31.44 -16.50
CA THR A 25 32.09 31.98 -15.26
C THR A 25 32.25 31.03 -14.12
N LEU A 26 31.95 29.73 -14.33
CA LEU A 26 32.13 28.68 -13.30
C LEU A 26 33.60 28.52 -12.90
N LYS A 27 34.55 28.58 -13.86
CA LYS A 27 36.00 28.48 -13.58
C LYS A 27 36.51 29.66 -12.77
N ARG A 28 36.05 30.86 -13.04
CA ARG A 28 36.42 32.09 -12.33
C ARG A 28 35.73 32.25 -10.99
N THR A 29 34.62 31.54 -10.76
CA THR A 29 33.90 31.63 -9.49
C THR A 29 34.74 31.04 -8.34
N ARG A 30 35.00 31.88 -7.33
CA ARG A 30 35.78 31.50 -6.12
C ARG A 30 35.09 30.35 -5.39
N LYS A 31 35.83 29.31 -5.11
CA LYS A 31 35.37 28.22 -4.23
C LYS A 31 35.45 28.65 -2.80
N LEU A 32 34.34 28.61 -2.07
CA LEU A 32 34.33 28.81 -0.62
C LEU A 32 34.88 27.59 0.08
N THR A 33 35.67 27.80 1.12
CA THR A 33 36.09 26.72 2.02
C THR A 33 34.91 26.28 2.91
N SER A 34 34.98 25.09 3.50
CA SER A 34 33.97 24.61 4.44
C SER A 34 33.79 25.55 5.64
N ALA A 35 34.87 26.21 6.10
CA ALA A 35 34.80 27.19 7.17
C ALA A 35 34.01 28.44 6.75
N GLU A 36 34.32 29.02 5.59
CA GLU A 36 33.61 30.19 5.03
C GLU A 36 32.14 29.90 4.78
N VAL A 37 31.82 28.70 4.33
CA VAL A 37 30.40 28.26 4.13
C VAL A 37 29.70 28.19 5.50
N THR A 38 30.36 27.62 6.51
CA THR A 38 29.81 27.52 7.88
C THR A 38 29.58 28.89 8.50
N GLU A 39 30.49 29.82 8.29
CA GLU A 39 30.42 31.21 8.82
C GLU A 39 29.26 31.97 8.13
N LYS A 40 29.12 31.86 6.79
CA LYS A 40 28.03 32.49 6.07
C LYS A 40 26.66 31.88 6.39
N ILE A 41 26.60 30.56 6.60
CA ILE A 41 25.38 29.90 7.07
C ILE A 41 24.97 30.40 8.45
N LYS A 42 25.92 30.63 9.38
CA LYS A 42 25.63 31.23 10.70
C LYS A 42 25.02 32.62 10.61
N LEU A 43 25.43 33.41 9.63
CA LEU A 43 24.89 34.75 9.37
C LEU A 43 23.46 34.74 8.78
N TRP A 44 23.06 33.65 8.13
CA TRP A 44 21.76 33.54 7.44
C TRP A 44 20.73 32.69 8.16
N LEU A 45 21.16 31.90 9.14
CA LEU A 45 20.27 31.12 10.00
C LEU A 45 20.12 31.79 11.36
N PRO A 46 18.91 31.90 11.93
CA PRO A 46 18.73 32.38 13.29
C PRO A 46 19.51 31.50 14.27
N LEU A 47 20.17 32.11 15.27
CA LEU A 47 20.96 31.44 16.31
C LEU A 47 20.22 30.30 17.05
N SER A 48 18.87 30.32 17.07
CA SER A 48 18.04 29.27 17.66
C SER A 48 18.07 27.93 16.92
N SER A 49 18.46 27.91 15.64
CA SER A 49 18.56 26.66 14.87
C SER A 49 19.92 25.95 15.02
N LEU A 50 20.89 26.57 15.66
CA LEU A 50 22.24 26.02 15.87
C LEU A 50 22.44 25.38 17.26
N SER A 51 21.49 25.56 18.18
CA SER A 51 21.62 25.04 19.56
C SER A 51 21.14 23.58 19.74
N SER A 52 20.62 22.96 18.71
CA SER A 52 20.13 21.54 18.76
C SER A 52 21.16 20.49 18.31
N SER A 53 22.40 20.89 17.96
CA SER A 53 23.43 19.99 17.42
C SER A 53 24.48 19.47 18.40
N ASN A 54 24.30 19.67 19.71
CA ASN A 54 25.17 19.10 20.74
C ASN A 54 24.44 17.98 21.50
N LYS A 55 24.17 16.89 20.86
CA LYS A 55 23.94 15.58 21.50
C LYS A 55 25.03 14.62 21.03
N SER A 56 25.73 14.07 22.02
CA SER A 56 26.80 13.08 21.88
C SER A 56 26.41 11.87 21.02
N PRO A 57 27.35 11.21 20.32
CA PRO A 57 27.06 10.13 19.39
C PRO A 57 26.86 8.80 20.14
N THR A 58 25.68 8.61 20.71
CA THR A 58 25.26 7.28 21.17
C THR A 58 23.77 7.12 20.87
N GLY A 59 23.47 6.35 19.82
CA GLY A 59 22.16 5.75 19.57
C GLY A 59 21.18 6.65 18.81
N ASP A 60 20.79 6.17 17.63
CA ASP A 60 19.72 6.58 16.71
C ASP A 60 20.13 7.46 15.52
N THR A 61 20.79 6.81 14.57
CA THR A 61 21.12 7.37 13.24
C THR A 61 19.97 7.30 12.23
N GLU A 62 18.74 6.94 12.63
CA GLU A 62 17.61 6.81 11.70
C GLU A 62 16.87 8.13 11.41
N ALA A 63 16.92 9.11 12.32
CA ALA A 63 16.21 10.39 12.16
C ALA A 63 16.90 11.37 11.20
N GLU A 64 18.21 11.23 10.94
CA GLU A 64 18.95 12.15 10.07
C GLU A 64 18.84 11.84 8.56
N SER A 65 18.35 10.66 8.19
CA SER A 65 18.33 10.22 6.78
C SER A 65 17.13 10.73 5.96
N ARG A 66 16.17 11.42 6.59
CA ARG A 66 14.91 11.84 5.92
C ARG A 66 14.67 13.34 6.01
N PRO A 67 15.38 14.16 5.21
CA PRO A 67 15.25 15.62 5.23
C PRO A 67 13.84 16.15 4.96
N TRP A 68 12.98 15.33 4.35
CA TRP A 68 11.58 15.65 4.06
C TRP A 68 10.61 15.40 5.20
N GLU A 69 11.03 14.73 6.27
CA GLU A 69 10.25 14.54 7.51
C GLU A 69 10.51 15.67 8.54
N LYS A 70 11.40 16.62 8.20
CA LYS A 70 11.62 17.79 9.05
C LYS A 70 10.32 18.56 9.22
N GLU A 71 10.03 18.91 10.45
CA GLU A 71 8.90 19.73 10.87
C GLU A 71 8.76 20.97 9.99
N CYS A 72 7.50 21.40 9.79
CA CYS A 72 7.21 22.64 9.08
C CYS A 72 8.06 23.78 9.64
N PRO A 73 8.68 24.63 8.81
CA PRO A 73 9.47 25.73 9.32
C PRO A 73 8.64 26.55 10.29
N PRO A 74 9.19 26.95 11.44
CA PRO A 74 8.46 27.64 12.48
C PRO A 74 7.84 28.91 11.89
N LEU A 75 6.59 29.18 12.28
CA LEU A 75 5.94 30.45 12.00
C LEU A 75 6.42 31.48 13.04
N PHE A 76 6.71 32.67 12.59
CA PHE A 76 7.24 33.72 13.48
C PHE A 76 6.20 34.80 13.68
N LYS A 77 6.01 35.26 14.93
CA LYS A 77 5.04 36.29 15.31
C LYS A 77 5.30 37.62 14.59
N GLU A 78 6.58 37.93 14.35
CA GLU A 78 7.04 39.16 13.67
C GLU A 78 6.58 39.26 12.21
N ASP A 79 6.23 38.12 11.60
CA ASP A 79 5.76 38.06 10.21
C ASP A 79 4.25 38.42 10.06
N VAL A 80 3.56 38.70 11.19
CA VAL A 80 2.13 39.06 11.24
C VAL A 80 1.99 40.35 12.06
N LYS A 81 1.37 41.39 11.49
CA LYS A 81 1.25 42.68 12.18
C LYS A 81 0.28 42.63 13.37
N ASP A 82 -0.86 41.90 13.22
CA ASP A 82 -1.91 41.83 14.22
C ASP A 82 -2.30 40.38 14.51
N SER A 83 -3.52 40.00 14.19
CA SER A 83 -4.03 38.64 14.26
C SER A 83 -4.29 38.09 12.88
N LEU A 84 -4.11 36.77 12.72
CA LEU A 84 -4.37 36.07 11.46
C LEU A 84 -5.86 35.78 11.32
N ALA A 85 -6.51 36.31 10.28
CA ALA A 85 -7.92 36.01 9.99
C ALA A 85 -8.03 34.71 9.17
N ILE A 86 -8.70 33.69 9.73
CA ILE A 86 -8.89 32.38 9.15
C ILE A 86 -10.39 32.13 8.98
N THR A 87 -10.80 31.76 7.77
CA THR A 87 -12.18 31.35 7.47
C THR A 87 -12.20 29.88 7.06
N LEU A 88 -13.05 29.10 7.71
CA LEU A 88 -13.34 27.71 7.36
C LEU A 88 -14.56 27.64 6.46
N ALA A 89 -14.43 27.00 5.30
CA ALA A 89 -15.53 26.74 4.37
C ALA A 89 -15.35 25.37 3.69
N ASP A 90 -15.26 25.31 2.36
CA ASP A 90 -14.83 24.11 1.61
C ASP A 90 -13.33 23.81 1.74
N GLY A 91 -12.58 24.71 2.36
CA GLY A 91 -11.19 24.63 2.78
C GLY A 91 -10.90 25.65 3.86
N ILE A 92 -9.64 26.00 4.01
CA ILE A 92 -9.13 26.98 4.98
C ILE A 92 -8.67 28.20 4.19
N TYR A 93 -9.26 29.34 4.42
CA TYR A 93 -8.93 30.60 3.78
C TYR A 93 -8.24 31.51 4.78
N ILE A 94 -7.00 31.89 4.48
CA ILE A 94 -6.16 32.74 5.32
C ILE A 94 -6.00 34.08 4.61
N ALA A 95 -6.41 35.16 5.24
CA ALA A 95 -6.28 36.51 4.68
C ALA A 95 -4.78 36.87 4.53
N LYS A 96 -4.40 37.42 3.36
CA LYS A 96 -3.02 37.84 3.06
C LYS A 96 -2.67 39.20 3.66
N ASP A 97 -3.69 39.95 4.05
CA ASP A 97 -3.49 41.27 4.62
C ASP A 97 -2.58 41.18 5.85
N ASN A 98 -1.59 42.05 5.90
CA ASN A 98 -0.63 42.11 7.01
C ASN A 98 0.34 40.89 7.15
N LEU A 99 0.45 40.01 6.14
CA LEU A 99 1.39 38.88 6.13
C LEU A 99 2.66 39.17 5.35
N GLN A 100 3.81 38.96 5.98
CA GLN A 100 5.10 39.01 5.28
C GLN A 100 5.21 37.85 4.26
N PRO A 101 5.93 38.03 3.12
CA PRO A 101 6.12 36.97 2.13
C PRO A 101 6.66 35.66 2.70
N ARG A 102 7.52 35.74 3.72
CA ARG A 102 8.06 34.56 4.42
C ARG A 102 6.93 33.75 5.08
N MET A 103 6.02 34.43 5.79
CA MET A 103 4.86 33.79 6.42
C MET A 103 3.95 33.14 5.38
N GLN A 104 3.64 33.83 4.28
CA GLN A 104 2.83 33.29 3.21
C GLN A 104 3.44 32.01 2.63
N ASN A 105 4.77 31.99 2.43
CA ASN A 105 5.48 30.80 1.94
C ASN A 105 5.46 29.65 2.96
N SER A 106 5.59 29.94 4.26
CA SER A 106 5.50 28.94 5.32
C SER A 106 4.09 28.33 5.42
N LEU A 107 3.05 29.14 5.28
CA LEU A 107 1.67 28.67 5.22
C LEU A 107 1.41 27.75 4.01
N ARG A 108 1.89 28.13 2.81
CA ARG A 108 1.77 27.27 1.60
C ARG A 108 2.45 25.90 1.79
N ARG A 109 3.56 25.84 2.53
CA ARG A 109 4.28 24.58 2.80
C ARG A 109 3.45 23.57 3.60
N LEU A 110 2.46 24.01 4.38
CA LEU A 110 1.52 23.11 5.07
C LEU A 110 0.74 22.22 4.12
N ALA A 111 0.45 22.70 2.90
CA ALA A 111 -0.24 21.94 1.86
C ALA A 111 0.70 21.48 0.73
N ALA A 112 2.01 21.45 0.98
CA ALA A 112 3.01 21.03 0.00
C ALA A 112 3.60 19.65 0.36
N TYR A 113 3.98 18.90 -0.68
CA TYR A 113 4.61 17.60 -0.52
C TYR A 113 5.56 17.30 -1.68
N SER A 114 6.52 16.41 -1.44
CA SER A 114 7.46 15.94 -2.44
C SER A 114 6.73 15.14 -3.52
N ASN A 115 7.02 15.42 -4.80
CA ASN A 115 6.42 14.71 -5.91
C ASN A 115 7.11 13.35 -6.14
N PRO A 116 6.44 12.21 -5.86
CA PRO A 116 7.05 10.88 -6.04
C PRO A 116 7.47 10.60 -7.48
N GLU A 117 6.75 11.14 -8.46
CA GLU A 117 7.08 10.98 -9.88
C GLU A 117 8.41 11.64 -10.22
N PHE A 118 8.66 12.85 -9.71
CA PHE A 118 9.95 13.54 -9.89
C PHE A 118 11.09 12.67 -9.37
N PHE A 119 11.00 12.18 -8.15
CA PHE A 119 12.05 11.37 -7.54
C PHE A 119 12.22 10.02 -8.24
N LYS A 120 11.13 9.43 -8.73
CA LYS A 120 11.19 8.19 -9.53
C LYS A 120 11.91 8.43 -10.85
N LYS A 121 11.57 9.49 -11.60
CA LYS A 121 12.27 9.87 -12.84
C LYS A 121 13.75 10.15 -12.57
N TYR A 122 14.03 10.92 -11.52
CA TYR A 122 15.39 11.27 -11.13
C TYR A 122 16.23 10.02 -10.78
N ALA A 123 15.69 9.09 -9.99
CA ALA A 123 16.37 7.86 -9.63
C ALA A 123 16.60 6.92 -10.83
N MET A 124 15.76 7.00 -11.86
CA MET A 124 15.91 6.22 -13.11
C MET A 124 16.79 6.92 -14.15
N GLY A 125 17.31 8.13 -13.88
CA GLY A 125 18.08 8.92 -14.83
C GLY A 125 17.25 9.51 -15.97
N TYR A 126 15.92 9.53 -15.87
CA TYR A 126 15.05 10.14 -16.85
C TYR A 126 14.99 11.67 -16.68
N SER A 127 14.66 12.38 -17.78
CA SER A 127 14.44 13.82 -17.71
C SER A 127 13.33 14.16 -16.73
N THR A 128 13.61 15.11 -15.83
CA THR A 128 12.64 15.67 -14.89
C THR A 128 12.03 16.98 -15.37
N TYR A 129 12.33 17.38 -16.61
CA TYR A 129 11.77 18.58 -17.21
C TYR A 129 10.24 18.54 -17.23
N GLY A 130 9.60 19.65 -16.85
CA GLY A 130 8.14 19.72 -16.72
C GLY A 130 7.52 18.95 -15.55
N THR A 131 8.32 18.23 -14.75
CA THR A 131 7.84 17.51 -13.56
C THR A 131 8.25 18.29 -12.30
N PRO A 132 7.34 18.95 -11.56
CA PRO A 132 7.70 19.74 -10.40
C PRO A 132 8.24 18.83 -9.28
N ARG A 133 9.26 19.29 -8.57
CA ARG A 133 9.85 18.57 -7.43
C ARG A 133 8.92 18.55 -6.22
N ILE A 134 8.17 19.65 -6.02
CA ILE A 134 7.23 19.84 -4.91
C ILE A 134 5.85 20.11 -5.52
N MET A 135 4.84 19.45 -5.00
CA MET A 135 3.45 19.66 -5.32
C MET A 135 2.81 20.52 -4.25
N TYR A 136 2.07 21.55 -4.64
CA TYR A 136 1.27 22.39 -3.76
C TYR A 136 -0.21 22.10 -4.01
N ARG A 137 -0.95 21.75 -2.98
CA ARG A 137 -2.36 21.38 -3.08
C ARG A 137 -3.32 22.51 -2.73
N GLY A 138 -2.81 23.61 -2.20
CA GLY A 138 -3.56 24.84 -2.03
C GLY A 138 -3.64 25.65 -3.32
N TYR A 139 -4.29 26.79 -3.26
CA TYR A 139 -4.25 27.82 -4.29
C TYR A 139 -4.32 29.20 -3.64
N ASP A 140 -3.95 30.20 -4.41
CA ASP A 140 -3.96 31.57 -3.96
C ASP A 140 -4.98 32.40 -4.75
N THR A 141 -5.73 33.22 -4.06
CA THR A 141 -6.46 34.35 -4.65
C THR A 141 -5.70 35.65 -4.38
N GLU A 142 -6.17 36.76 -4.89
CA GLU A 142 -5.56 38.08 -4.57
C GLU A 142 -5.51 38.31 -3.06
N LYS A 143 -6.59 38.00 -2.33
CA LYS A 143 -6.75 38.31 -0.90
C LYS A 143 -6.51 37.14 0.06
N TYR A 144 -6.53 35.90 -0.41
CA TYR A 144 -6.48 34.72 0.46
C TYR A 144 -5.48 33.67 -0.02
N ILE A 145 -4.86 32.99 0.94
CA ILE A 145 -4.21 31.70 0.74
C ILE A 145 -5.24 30.64 1.08
N HIS A 146 -5.51 29.74 0.16
CA HIS A 146 -6.37 28.58 0.39
C HIS A 146 -5.52 27.34 0.72
N LEU A 147 -5.88 26.67 1.81
CA LEU A 147 -5.33 25.35 2.18
C LEU A 147 -6.46 24.32 2.28
N PRO A 148 -6.19 23.05 1.94
CA PRO A 148 -7.14 21.98 2.14
C PRO A 148 -7.54 21.83 3.62
N ARG A 149 -8.76 21.35 3.88
CA ARG A 149 -9.33 21.23 5.24
C ARG A 149 -8.49 20.37 6.19
N GLY A 150 -7.78 19.34 5.70
CA GLY A 150 -6.92 18.50 6.51
C GLY A 150 -5.66 19.19 7.04
N CYS A 151 -5.36 20.40 6.56
CA CYS A 151 -4.28 21.23 7.08
C CYS A 151 -4.64 22.02 8.34
N LEU A 152 -5.88 21.93 8.84
CA LEU A 152 -6.33 22.76 9.97
C LEU A 152 -5.53 22.50 11.26
N GLU A 153 -5.38 21.26 11.66
CA GLU A 153 -4.65 20.93 12.88
C GLU A 153 -3.16 21.28 12.80
N PRO A 154 -2.43 20.93 11.73
CA PRO A 154 -1.07 21.42 11.51
C PRO A 154 -0.94 22.93 11.53
N LEU A 155 -1.90 23.65 10.92
CA LEU A 155 -1.93 25.12 10.94
C LEU A 155 -2.10 25.66 12.37
N ILE A 156 -3.11 25.20 13.10
CA ILE A 156 -3.36 25.65 14.47
C ILE A 156 -2.19 25.32 15.40
N SER A 157 -1.60 24.13 15.24
CA SER A 157 -0.41 23.73 15.99
C SER A 157 0.78 24.67 15.71
N ALA A 158 1.04 24.96 14.44
CA ALA A 158 2.11 25.87 14.04
C ALA A 158 1.90 27.30 14.55
N LEU A 159 0.67 27.82 14.51
CA LEU A 159 0.31 29.14 15.04
C LEU A 159 0.50 29.21 16.56
N LYS A 160 0.07 28.19 17.29
CA LYS A 160 0.28 28.10 18.75
C LYS A 160 1.77 28.05 19.11
N THR A 161 2.55 27.23 18.39
CA THR A 161 3.99 27.12 18.60
C THR A 161 4.70 28.45 18.30
N GLY A 162 4.26 29.17 17.28
CA GLY A 162 4.79 30.49 16.91
C GLY A 162 4.25 31.66 17.79
N GLY A 163 3.36 31.40 18.74
CA GLY A 163 2.73 32.44 19.57
C GLY A 163 1.92 33.46 18.77
N ILE A 164 1.32 33.02 17.63
CA ILE A 164 0.59 33.90 16.72
C ILE A 164 -0.89 33.90 17.08
N SER A 165 -1.45 35.09 17.31
CA SER A 165 -2.89 35.27 17.53
C SER A 165 -3.66 35.08 16.24
N TYR A 166 -4.79 34.42 16.31
CA TYR A 166 -5.68 34.22 15.14
C TYR A 166 -7.15 34.32 15.52
N THR A 167 -7.96 34.71 14.54
CA THR A 167 -9.42 34.69 14.62
C THR A 167 -9.97 33.64 13.66
N LEU A 168 -10.93 32.85 14.12
CA LEU A 168 -11.49 31.75 13.32
C LEU A 168 -12.98 32.04 13.04
N SER A 169 -13.33 32.18 11.76
CA SER A 169 -14.71 32.31 11.28
C SER A 169 -15.15 31.00 10.63
N ASP A 170 -16.12 30.32 11.23
CA ASP A 170 -16.63 29.05 10.68
C ASP A 170 -17.85 29.32 9.77
N LYS A 171 -17.68 29.07 8.47
CA LYS A 171 -18.70 29.19 7.42
C LYS A 171 -19.07 27.83 6.82
N ARG A 172 -18.64 26.74 7.46
CA ARG A 172 -18.98 25.39 7.01
C ARG A 172 -20.48 25.14 7.20
N HIS A 173 -21.02 24.30 6.31
CA HIS A 173 -22.43 23.97 6.33
C HIS A 173 -22.73 22.90 7.39
N THR A 174 -23.56 23.22 8.37
CA THR A 174 -23.93 22.30 9.46
C THR A 174 -24.93 21.23 9.04
N GLY A 175 -25.55 21.44 7.87
CA GLY A 175 -26.60 20.59 7.36
C GLY A 175 -27.96 20.81 8.04
N ARG A 176 -28.97 20.14 7.54
CA ARG A 176 -30.30 20.08 8.16
C ARG A 176 -30.30 19.01 9.26
N PRO A 177 -30.76 19.30 10.47
CA PRO A 177 -30.95 18.26 11.48
C PRO A 177 -31.90 17.17 10.95
N ILE A 178 -31.62 15.93 11.25
CA ILE A 178 -32.43 14.75 10.86
C ILE A 178 -32.74 13.88 12.08
N SER A 179 -33.97 13.38 12.14
CA SER A 179 -34.41 12.49 13.21
C SER A 179 -34.18 11.04 12.82
N LEU A 180 -33.22 10.40 13.48
CA LEU A 180 -32.91 9.00 13.27
C LEU A 180 -32.24 8.38 14.49
N SER A 181 -32.22 7.03 14.54
CA SER A 181 -31.55 6.26 15.56
C SER A 181 -30.78 5.09 14.93
N PHE A 182 -29.70 4.68 15.59
CA PHE A 182 -28.95 3.49 15.19
C PHE A 182 -29.67 2.23 15.69
N LYS A 183 -29.83 1.26 14.79
CA LYS A 183 -30.39 -0.07 15.09
C LYS A 183 -29.24 -1.09 15.18
N GLY A 184 -29.27 -1.90 16.20
CA GLY A 184 -28.30 -2.97 16.36
C GLY A 184 -27.22 -2.65 17.39
N LYS A 185 -26.20 -3.50 17.43
CA LYS A 185 -25.10 -3.43 18.40
C LYS A 185 -23.78 -3.40 17.63
N LEU A 186 -22.97 -2.41 17.91
CA LEU A 186 -21.60 -2.36 17.39
C LEU A 186 -20.71 -3.35 18.17
N TYR A 187 -19.73 -3.91 17.48
CA TYR A 187 -18.63 -4.57 18.16
C TYR A 187 -17.78 -3.56 18.92
N PRO A 188 -17.08 -3.96 20.01
CA PRO A 188 -16.27 -3.02 20.80
C PRO A 188 -15.33 -2.17 19.96
N GLU A 189 -14.59 -2.75 19.03
CA GLU A 189 -13.67 -2.04 18.14
C GLU A 189 -14.38 -1.07 17.17
N GLN A 190 -15.63 -1.34 16.81
CA GLN A 190 -16.43 -0.41 16.01
C GLN A 190 -16.89 0.77 16.83
N GLN A 191 -17.25 0.52 18.10
CA GLN A 191 -17.58 1.59 19.04
C GLN A 191 -16.36 2.47 19.31
N ASP A 192 -15.20 1.87 19.58
CA ASP A 192 -13.94 2.61 19.75
C ASP A 192 -13.63 3.50 18.52
N ALA A 193 -13.90 2.99 17.30
CA ALA A 193 -13.71 3.75 16.07
C ALA A 193 -14.67 4.93 15.95
N VAL A 194 -15.93 4.79 16.36
CA VAL A 194 -16.90 5.87 16.42
C VAL A 194 -16.46 6.92 17.45
N ASP A 195 -16.08 6.49 18.64
CA ASP A 195 -15.67 7.36 19.74
C ASP A 195 -14.39 8.13 19.41
N ALA A 196 -13.47 7.53 18.66
CA ALA A 196 -12.24 8.17 18.18
C ALA A 196 -12.49 9.23 17.08
N LEU A 197 -13.56 9.11 16.30
CA LEU A 197 -13.89 10.05 15.22
C LEU A 197 -14.80 11.21 15.68
N LEU A 198 -15.72 10.96 16.60
CA LEU A 198 -16.70 11.93 17.05
C LEU A 198 -16.14 13.24 17.60
N PRO A 199 -15.01 13.31 18.33
CA PRO A 199 -14.44 14.58 18.80
C PRO A 199 -13.98 15.52 17.68
N TYR A 200 -13.83 15.00 16.44
CA TYR A 200 -13.22 15.73 15.35
C TYR A 200 -14.20 16.02 14.21
N HIS A 201 -13.99 17.13 13.51
CA HIS A 201 -14.73 17.49 12.30
C HIS A 201 -14.27 16.71 11.07
N THR A 202 -13.00 16.32 11.05
CA THR A 202 -12.38 15.58 9.95
C THR A 202 -11.55 14.41 10.50
N GLY A 203 -11.49 13.33 9.76
CA GLY A 203 -10.67 12.17 10.12
C GLY A 203 -10.85 10.99 9.19
N ILE A 204 -9.90 10.07 9.29
CA ILE A 204 -9.88 8.82 8.53
C ILE A 204 -10.03 7.64 9.48
N LEU A 205 -10.98 6.75 9.16
CA LEU A 205 -11.04 5.41 9.69
C LEU A 205 -10.22 4.48 8.78
N ASN A 206 -9.08 4.05 9.26
CA ASN A 206 -8.28 3.01 8.59
C ASN A 206 -8.61 1.65 9.22
N ALA A 207 -9.51 0.91 8.61
CA ALA A 207 -9.93 -0.39 9.11
C ALA A 207 -9.91 -1.47 8.05
N ALA A 208 -9.34 -2.63 8.40
CA ALA A 208 -9.22 -3.78 7.52
C ALA A 208 -10.54 -4.17 6.85
N THR A 209 -10.46 -4.88 5.74
CA THR A 209 -11.63 -5.46 5.06
C THR A 209 -12.42 -6.34 6.04
N ALA A 210 -13.75 -6.28 5.95
CA ALA A 210 -14.68 -6.98 6.84
C ALA A 210 -14.71 -6.48 8.32
N PHE A 211 -14.12 -5.31 8.61
CA PHE A 211 -14.29 -4.62 9.91
C PHE A 211 -15.75 -4.20 10.18
N GLY A 212 -16.51 -3.93 9.12
CA GLY A 212 -17.86 -3.34 9.21
C GLY A 212 -17.85 -1.82 9.11
N LYS A 213 -16.99 -1.26 8.24
CA LYS A 213 -16.89 0.19 7.98
C LYS A 213 -18.25 0.85 7.71
N THR A 214 -19.14 0.16 7.00
CA THR A 214 -20.51 0.64 6.72
C THR A 214 -21.34 0.79 7.99
N ALA A 215 -21.27 -0.18 8.92
CA ALA A 215 -21.95 -0.11 10.21
C ALA A 215 -21.42 1.04 11.07
N THR A 216 -20.09 1.21 11.11
CA THR A 216 -19.43 2.33 11.80
C THR A 216 -19.82 3.67 11.18
N GLY A 217 -19.88 3.77 9.84
CA GLY A 217 -20.37 4.95 9.14
C GLY A 217 -21.84 5.27 9.45
N ALA A 218 -22.70 4.25 9.51
CA ALA A 218 -24.09 4.41 9.91
C ALA A 218 -24.22 4.90 11.37
N ALA A 219 -23.38 4.41 12.27
CA ALA A 219 -23.33 4.88 13.66
C ALA A 219 -22.87 6.34 13.76
N LEU A 220 -21.88 6.77 12.97
CA LEU A 220 -21.46 8.18 12.86
C LEU A 220 -22.60 9.06 12.36
N ILE A 221 -23.37 8.61 11.36
CA ILE A 221 -24.56 9.33 10.86
C ILE A 221 -25.57 9.48 11.99
N ALA A 222 -25.85 8.40 12.74
CA ALA A 222 -26.79 8.43 13.86
C ALA A 222 -26.33 9.32 15.01
N ALA A 223 -25.03 9.43 15.24
CA ALA A 223 -24.47 10.31 16.27
C ALA A 223 -24.51 11.79 15.85
N ARG A 224 -24.22 12.10 14.58
CA ARG A 224 -24.20 13.48 14.06
C ARG A 224 -25.59 14.07 13.81
N LYS A 225 -26.58 13.25 13.47
CA LYS A 225 -27.98 13.64 13.25
C LYS A 225 -28.15 14.83 12.31
N THR A 226 -27.38 14.85 11.21
CA THR A 226 -27.45 15.90 10.20
C THR A 226 -27.53 15.33 8.80
N SER A 227 -28.07 16.11 7.84
CA SER A 227 -28.15 15.69 6.43
C SER A 227 -26.81 15.18 5.94
N THR A 228 -26.82 13.98 5.35
CA THR A 228 -25.60 13.23 5.08
C THR A 228 -25.49 12.85 3.59
N LEU A 229 -24.28 13.02 3.04
CA LEU A 229 -23.90 12.51 1.72
C LEU A 229 -22.80 11.47 1.86
N ILE A 230 -23.04 10.28 1.28
CA ILE A 230 -22.06 9.20 1.20
C ILE A 230 -21.51 9.16 -0.22
N LEU A 231 -20.21 9.33 -0.37
CA LEU A 231 -19.48 9.31 -1.64
C LEU A 231 -18.94 7.91 -1.91
N VAL A 232 -19.24 7.35 -3.09
CA VAL A 232 -18.84 6.01 -3.48
C VAL A 232 -18.29 5.97 -4.90
N GLN A 233 -17.38 5.02 -5.17
CA GLN A 233 -16.72 4.88 -6.47
C GLN A 233 -17.53 4.07 -7.48
N ASN A 234 -18.28 3.08 -7.03
CA ASN A 234 -18.97 2.15 -7.90
C ASN A 234 -20.36 1.77 -7.41
N ARG A 235 -21.14 1.16 -8.29
CA ARG A 235 -22.55 0.78 -8.03
C ARG A 235 -22.68 -0.36 -7.01
N GLU A 236 -21.68 -1.21 -6.86
CA GLU A 236 -21.73 -2.31 -5.88
C GLU A 236 -21.63 -1.76 -4.47
N ILE A 237 -20.69 -0.83 -4.25
CA ILE A 237 -20.56 -0.13 -2.97
C ILE A 237 -21.84 0.66 -2.68
N LEU A 238 -22.42 1.32 -3.70
CA LEU A 238 -23.69 2.05 -3.55
C LEU A 238 -24.81 1.13 -3.06
N LYS A 239 -25.01 -0.03 -3.70
CA LYS A 239 -26.03 -1.00 -3.29
C LYS A 239 -25.78 -1.55 -1.89
N ASN A 240 -24.52 -1.82 -1.53
CA ASN A 240 -24.18 -2.29 -0.19
C ASN A 240 -24.57 -1.24 0.86
N TRP A 241 -24.25 0.03 0.64
CA TRP A 241 -24.64 1.12 1.51
C TRP A 241 -26.18 1.26 1.61
N GLU A 242 -26.88 1.23 0.47
CA GLU A 242 -28.36 1.30 0.44
C GLU A 242 -29.01 0.18 1.29
N THR A 243 -28.47 -1.04 1.16
CA THR A 243 -28.92 -2.21 1.94
C THR A 243 -28.58 -2.09 3.42
N ASP A 244 -27.35 -1.72 3.74
CA ASP A 244 -26.84 -1.69 5.12
C ASP A 244 -27.44 -0.54 5.91
N LEU A 245 -27.65 0.65 5.31
CA LEU A 245 -28.33 1.75 5.96
C LEU A 245 -29.76 1.37 6.38
N SER A 246 -30.49 0.60 5.57
CA SER A 246 -31.82 0.12 5.94
C SER A 246 -31.82 -0.84 7.12
N LYS A 247 -30.72 -1.58 7.34
CA LYS A 247 -30.55 -2.48 8.50
C LYS A 247 -30.14 -1.71 9.76
N PHE A 248 -29.23 -0.73 9.63
CA PHE A 248 -28.59 -0.10 10.77
C PHE A 248 -29.25 1.19 11.21
N LEU A 249 -30.11 1.81 10.39
CA LEU A 249 -30.76 3.07 10.74
C LEU A 249 -32.27 2.94 10.77
N GLU A 250 -32.88 3.57 11.77
CA GLU A 250 -34.30 3.90 11.80
C GLU A 250 -34.44 5.39 11.59
N ILE A 251 -34.99 5.77 10.43
CA ILE A 251 -35.13 7.17 10.01
C ILE A 251 -36.57 7.62 10.24
N LYS A 252 -36.78 8.62 11.10
CA LYS A 252 -38.10 9.13 11.50
C LYS A 252 -38.44 10.45 10.81
N GLU A 253 -38.05 10.57 9.54
CA GLU A 253 -38.28 11.77 8.73
C GLU A 253 -39.49 11.61 7.81
N LYS A 254 -40.20 12.74 7.58
CA LYS A 254 -41.22 12.78 6.52
C LYS A 254 -40.53 12.58 5.15
N MET A 255 -41.08 11.67 4.35
CA MET A 255 -40.58 11.46 3.01
C MET A 255 -40.72 12.70 2.15
N PRO A 256 -39.67 13.19 1.52
CA PRO A 256 -39.74 14.38 0.68
C PRO A 256 -40.58 14.13 -0.57
N THR A 257 -41.26 15.19 -1.04
CA THR A 257 -41.96 15.18 -2.31
C THR A 257 -41.04 15.63 -3.44
N TYR A 258 -41.32 15.20 -4.64
CA TYR A 258 -40.62 15.62 -5.87
C TYR A 258 -41.59 15.78 -7.01
N THR A 259 -41.32 16.69 -7.93
CA THR A 259 -42.11 16.90 -9.14
C THR A 259 -41.57 16.02 -10.25
N THR A 260 -42.43 15.23 -10.89
CA THR A 260 -42.07 14.43 -12.04
C THR A 260 -41.87 15.34 -13.28
N PRO A 261 -41.20 14.87 -14.36
CA PRO A 261 -41.10 15.64 -15.60
C PRO A 261 -42.45 16.04 -16.21
N THR A 262 -43.52 15.32 -15.85
CA THR A 262 -44.90 15.58 -16.26
C THR A 262 -45.68 16.51 -15.31
N GLY A 263 -44.95 17.21 -14.35
CA GLY A 263 -45.55 18.15 -13.41
C GLY A 263 -46.31 17.53 -12.22
N ARG A 264 -46.36 16.22 -12.08
CA ARG A 264 -47.06 15.57 -10.95
C ARG A 264 -46.18 15.53 -9.71
N ILE A 265 -46.74 15.93 -8.57
CA ILE A 265 -46.07 15.80 -7.27
C ILE A 265 -46.19 14.36 -6.78
N ARG A 266 -45.06 13.74 -6.43
CA ARG A 266 -44.99 12.40 -5.84
C ARG A 266 -44.12 12.41 -4.60
N GLN A 267 -44.38 11.50 -3.67
CA GLN A 267 -43.59 11.31 -2.48
C GLN A 267 -42.48 10.29 -2.74
N ARG A 268 -41.28 10.51 -2.20
CA ARG A 268 -40.18 9.53 -2.21
C ARG A 268 -40.57 8.26 -1.44
N ARG A 269 -40.12 7.11 -1.87
CA ARG A 269 -40.40 5.82 -1.20
C ARG A 269 -39.41 5.48 -0.09
N SER A 270 -38.29 6.18 -0.02
CA SER A 270 -37.19 5.94 0.93
C SER A 270 -36.61 7.30 1.36
N ALA A 271 -36.18 7.39 2.61
CA ALA A 271 -35.40 8.50 3.13
C ALA A 271 -33.95 8.46 2.64
N VAL A 272 -33.48 7.30 2.19
CA VAL A 272 -32.17 7.12 1.56
C VAL A 272 -32.32 7.32 0.06
N GLY A 273 -31.69 8.38 -0.46
CA GLY A 273 -31.64 8.68 -1.88
C GLY A 273 -30.37 8.19 -2.55
N THR A 274 -30.40 8.11 -3.89
CA THR A 274 -29.22 7.70 -4.66
C THR A 274 -29.01 8.55 -5.90
N LEU A 275 -27.74 8.87 -6.20
CA LEU A 275 -27.33 9.53 -7.43
C LEU A 275 -26.30 8.69 -8.17
N SER A 276 -26.69 8.22 -9.36
CA SER A 276 -25.80 7.47 -10.26
C SER A 276 -26.11 7.81 -11.72
N SER A 277 -25.36 7.27 -12.67
CA SER A 277 -25.68 7.41 -14.09
C SER A 277 -27.10 6.89 -14.36
N GLY A 278 -28.01 7.78 -14.79
CA GLY A 278 -29.38 7.47 -15.10
C GLY A 278 -30.37 7.36 -13.93
N ARG A 279 -29.93 7.53 -12.66
CA ARG A 279 -30.81 7.50 -11.49
C ARG A 279 -30.52 8.70 -10.58
N ASN A 280 -31.54 9.52 -10.33
CA ASN A 280 -31.49 10.61 -9.34
C ASN A 280 -32.71 10.50 -8.43
N THR A 281 -32.49 10.05 -7.19
CA THR A 281 -33.55 9.92 -6.18
C THR A 281 -33.17 10.65 -4.90
N LEU A 282 -32.29 11.66 -4.98
CA LEU A 282 -31.83 12.42 -3.82
C LEU A 282 -32.99 12.91 -2.96
N THR A 283 -32.80 12.86 -1.66
CA THR A 283 -33.79 13.21 -0.63
C THR A 283 -33.39 14.42 0.19
N GLY A 284 -32.08 14.72 0.25
CA GLY A 284 -31.51 15.72 1.16
C GLY A 284 -31.53 15.27 2.63
N ILE A 285 -31.83 14.00 2.93
CA ILE A 285 -31.79 13.40 4.26
C ILE A 285 -30.50 12.59 4.39
N ILE A 286 -30.47 11.41 3.77
CA ILE A 286 -29.26 10.60 3.61
C ILE A 286 -29.18 10.21 2.15
N ASP A 287 -28.14 10.62 1.48
CA ASP A 287 -27.99 10.38 0.06
C ASP A 287 -26.66 9.68 -0.23
N ILE A 288 -26.67 8.76 -1.21
CA ILE A 288 -25.49 8.02 -1.68
C ILE A 288 -25.20 8.47 -3.09
N GLY A 289 -24.07 9.13 -3.32
CA GLY A 289 -23.68 9.67 -4.62
C GLY A 289 -22.48 8.97 -5.21
N MET A 290 -22.57 8.52 -6.46
CA MET A 290 -21.38 8.13 -7.22
C MET A 290 -20.57 9.38 -7.55
N ILE A 291 -19.28 9.37 -7.21
CA ILE A 291 -18.37 10.51 -7.43
C ILE A 291 -18.35 10.91 -8.91
N SER A 292 -18.26 9.96 -9.83
CA SER A 292 -18.31 10.23 -11.27
C SER A 292 -19.61 10.91 -11.75
N SER A 293 -20.70 10.72 -11.01
CA SER A 293 -21.97 11.37 -11.30
C SER A 293 -22.08 12.77 -10.67
N LEU A 294 -21.44 12.99 -9.51
CA LEU A 294 -21.40 14.27 -8.81
C LEU A 294 -20.39 15.25 -9.41
N ALA A 295 -19.33 14.75 -10.06
CA ALA A 295 -18.27 15.57 -10.67
C ALA A 295 -18.73 16.39 -11.89
N ARG A 296 -19.96 16.22 -12.35
CA ARG A 296 -20.57 17.03 -13.40
C ARG A 296 -20.85 18.43 -12.87
N GLU A 297 -20.56 19.46 -13.66
CA GLU A 297 -20.70 20.88 -13.27
C GLU A 297 -22.10 21.24 -12.73
N ASP A 298 -23.15 20.70 -13.42
CA ASP A 298 -24.55 20.91 -13.05
C ASP A 298 -24.93 20.36 -11.68
N ARG A 299 -24.07 19.51 -11.07
CA ARG A 299 -24.33 18.80 -9.81
C ARG A 299 -23.46 19.20 -8.63
N LEU A 300 -22.37 19.91 -8.88
CA LEU A 300 -21.45 20.35 -7.81
C LEU A 300 -22.15 21.21 -6.76
N SER A 301 -23.18 21.98 -7.13
CA SER A 301 -23.97 22.78 -6.20
C SER A 301 -24.70 21.94 -5.15
N LEU A 302 -25.06 20.68 -5.44
CA LEU A 302 -25.71 19.77 -4.52
C LEU A 302 -24.87 19.46 -3.28
N LEU A 303 -23.54 19.54 -3.40
CA LEU A 303 -22.60 19.26 -2.31
C LEU A 303 -22.74 20.21 -1.11
N LYS A 304 -23.31 21.40 -1.33
CA LYS A 304 -23.51 22.42 -0.29
C LYS A 304 -24.68 22.12 0.67
N ASN A 305 -25.48 21.09 0.40
CA ASN A 305 -26.72 20.81 1.16
C ASN A 305 -26.50 19.88 2.36
N TYR A 306 -25.30 19.36 2.56
CA TYR A 306 -25.03 18.33 3.56
C TYR A 306 -24.11 18.84 4.66
N GLY A 307 -24.42 18.47 5.91
CA GLY A 307 -23.60 18.77 7.08
C GLY A 307 -22.54 17.69 7.37
N LEU A 308 -22.80 16.47 6.90
CA LEU A 308 -21.89 15.33 7.00
C LEU A 308 -21.61 14.74 5.61
N VAL A 309 -20.33 14.56 5.30
CA VAL A 309 -19.89 13.81 4.11
C VAL A 309 -19.01 12.66 4.55
N ILE A 310 -19.33 11.46 4.08
CA ILE A 310 -18.52 10.25 4.29
C ILE A 310 -18.08 9.72 2.92
N MET A 311 -16.79 9.53 2.71
CA MET A 311 -16.26 8.89 1.50
C MET A 311 -15.81 7.48 1.83
N ASP A 312 -16.44 6.50 1.21
CA ASP A 312 -15.97 5.12 1.27
C ASP A 312 -14.85 4.89 0.27
N GLU A 313 -13.89 4.04 0.64
CA GLU A 313 -12.63 3.78 -0.05
C GLU A 313 -11.88 5.09 -0.40
N CYS A 314 -11.72 5.94 0.60
CA CYS A 314 -11.15 7.30 0.48
C CYS A 314 -9.69 7.33 -0.03
N HIS A 315 -9.04 6.17 -0.19
CA HIS A 315 -7.72 6.08 -0.84
C HIS A 315 -7.76 6.50 -2.32
N HIS A 316 -8.94 6.57 -2.93
CA HIS A 316 -9.12 7.13 -4.26
C HIS A 316 -9.11 8.68 -4.30
N ALA A 317 -9.27 9.35 -3.17
CA ALA A 317 -9.43 10.82 -3.07
C ALA A 317 -8.33 11.68 -3.72
N GLY A 318 -7.24 11.08 -4.19
CA GLY A 318 -6.21 11.76 -4.96
C GLY A 318 -6.41 11.71 -6.49
N ALA A 319 -7.48 11.10 -6.99
CA ALA A 319 -7.83 11.18 -8.41
C ALA A 319 -8.44 12.57 -8.72
N GLU A 320 -8.18 13.10 -9.89
CA GLU A 320 -8.64 14.45 -10.30
C GLU A 320 -10.15 14.63 -10.17
N THR A 321 -10.91 13.61 -10.60
CA THR A 321 -12.39 13.61 -10.49
C THR A 321 -12.86 13.67 -9.04
N ASP A 322 -12.19 12.94 -8.14
CA ASP A 322 -12.56 12.87 -6.73
C ASP A 322 -12.21 14.17 -6.02
N GLU A 323 -11.06 14.76 -6.34
CA GLU A 323 -10.64 16.05 -5.82
C GLU A 323 -11.59 17.17 -6.24
N LYS A 324 -12.04 17.18 -7.50
CA LYS A 324 -13.02 18.15 -8.00
C LYS A 324 -14.31 18.15 -7.15
N VAL A 325 -14.77 16.98 -6.72
CA VAL A 325 -15.93 16.85 -5.83
C VAL A 325 -15.59 17.27 -4.41
N LEU A 326 -14.49 16.76 -3.84
CA LEU A 326 -14.12 17.01 -2.45
C LEU A 326 -13.76 18.48 -2.18
N ASP A 327 -13.16 19.18 -3.13
CA ASP A 327 -12.81 20.60 -3.01
C ASP A 327 -14.06 21.53 -2.98
N ARG A 328 -15.23 21.01 -3.32
CA ARG A 328 -16.53 21.74 -3.26
C ARG A 328 -17.38 21.36 -2.05
N VAL A 329 -16.91 20.42 -1.23
CA VAL A 329 -17.62 20.01 -0.01
C VAL A 329 -17.39 21.05 1.09
N ALA A 330 -18.44 21.73 1.53
CA ALA A 330 -18.40 22.70 2.63
C ALA A 330 -18.99 22.14 3.94
N ALA A 331 -19.21 20.84 4.02
CA ALA A 331 -19.80 20.18 5.19
C ALA A 331 -18.95 20.37 6.45
N SER A 332 -19.62 20.54 7.61
CA SER A 332 -18.95 20.63 8.92
C SER A 332 -18.19 19.36 9.27
N TYR A 333 -18.71 18.20 8.88
CA TYR A 333 -18.11 16.90 9.17
C TYR A 333 -17.74 16.17 7.89
N VAL A 334 -16.46 15.76 7.76
CA VAL A 334 -15.97 15.05 6.58
C VAL A 334 -15.08 13.88 7.00
N TYR A 335 -15.56 12.66 6.79
CA TYR A 335 -14.82 11.45 7.16
C TYR A 335 -14.48 10.58 5.97
N GLY A 336 -13.27 10.02 5.99
CA GLY A 336 -12.82 9.00 5.03
C GLY A 336 -12.80 7.62 5.65
N LEU A 337 -13.32 6.62 4.94
CA LEU A 337 -13.24 5.21 5.33
C LEU A 337 -12.36 4.47 4.32
N THR A 338 -11.38 3.71 4.79
CA THR A 338 -10.53 2.89 3.90
C THR A 338 -9.90 1.71 4.62
N ALA A 339 -9.63 0.64 3.88
CA ALA A 339 -8.81 -0.46 4.38
C ALA A 339 -7.31 -0.19 4.17
N THR A 340 -6.95 0.53 3.13
CA THR A 340 -5.57 0.78 2.70
C THR A 340 -5.36 2.27 2.45
N PRO A 341 -4.83 3.04 3.42
CA PRO A 341 -4.61 4.48 3.25
C PRO A 341 -3.44 4.80 2.32
N LYS A 342 -2.65 3.80 1.91
CA LYS A 342 -1.52 3.97 0.98
C LYS A 342 -1.98 3.91 -0.47
N ARG A 343 -1.44 4.80 -1.29
CA ARG A 343 -1.69 4.85 -2.73
C ARG A 343 -0.56 4.18 -3.52
N SER A 344 -0.89 3.60 -4.66
CA SER A 344 0.09 2.98 -5.55
C SER A 344 1.07 3.98 -6.20
N ASP A 345 0.66 5.25 -6.28
CA ASP A 345 1.46 6.35 -6.83
C ASP A 345 2.32 7.08 -5.78
N GLY A 346 2.24 6.69 -4.49
CA GLY A 346 2.99 7.30 -3.39
C GLY A 346 2.49 8.68 -2.96
N GLN A 347 1.30 9.10 -3.43
CA GLN A 347 0.73 10.42 -3.10
C GLN A 347 -0.25 10.34 -1.92
N ASP A 348 0.10 9.60 -0.88
CA ASP A 348 -0.75 9.36 0.31
C ASP A 348 -1.15 10.65 1.02
N LYS A 349 -0.30 11.68 0.99
CA LYS A 349 -0.58 12.99 1.61
C LYS A 349 -1.82 13.68 1.04
N ARG A 350 -2.21 13.39 -0.21
CA ARG A 350 -3.43 13.95 -0.82
C ARG A 350 -4.70 13.52 -0.08
N ILE A 351 -4.72 12.29 0.44
CA ILE A 351 -5.83 11.78 1.25
C ILE A 351 -5.91 12.55 2.58
N LEU A 352 -4.74 12.75 3.23
CA LEU A 352 -4.66 13.48 4.50
C LEU A 352 -5.08 14.96 4.33
N PHE A 353 -4.76 15.58 3.20
CA PHE A 353 -5.20 16.95 2.92
C PHE A 353 -6.73 17.08 2.80
N GLN A 354 -7.43 16.03 2.35
CA GLN A 354 -8.88 16.04 2.22
C GLN A 354 -9.62 15.68 3.52
N PHE A 355 -9.10 14.71 4.29
CA PHE A 355 -9.82 14.15 5.43
C PHE A 355 -9.13 14.41 6.78
N GLY A 356 -7.93 14.98 6.80
CA GLY A 356 -7.13 15.09 8.03
C GLY A 356 -6.48 13.75 8.41
N PRO A 357 -6.00 13.62 9.65
CA PRO A 357 -5.24 12.45 10.09
C PRO A 357 -6.11 11.20 10.28
N ILE A 358 -5.44 10.06 10.35
CA ILE A 358 -6.06 8.79 10.74
C ILE A 358 -6.39 8.86 12.23
N ARG A 359 -7.69 8.80 12.59
CA ARG A 359 -8.16 8.86 13.97
C ARG A 359 -8.25 7.49 14.64
N TYR A 360 -8.53 6.47 13.85
CA TYR A 360 -8.59 5.11 14.33
C TYR A 360 -7.99 4.16 13.30
N LYS A 361 -7.20 3.19 13.79
CA LYS A 361 -6.54 2.19 12.97
C LYS A 361 -6.81 0.80 13.50
N TYR A 362 -7.39 -0.06 12.65
CA TYR A 362 -7.61 -1.47 12.93
C TYR A 362 -7.07 -2.30 11.78
N THR A 363 -5.99 -3.00 12.02
CA THR A 363 -5.24 -3.71 10.96
C THR A 363 -5.83 -5.09 10.66
N ALA A 364 -5.46 -5.67 9.52
CA ALA A 364 -5.80 -7.05 9.21
C ALA A 364 -5.19 -8.04 10.24
N LYS A 365 -4.04 -7.69 10.83
CA LYS A 365 -3.40 -8.47 11.90
C LYS A 365 -4.24 -8.46 13.19
N ASP A 366 -4.78 -7.30 13.58
CA ASP A 366 -5.66 -7.18 14.76
C ASP A 366 -6.92 -8.03 14.57
N ARG A 367 -7.49 -8.01 13.34
CA ARG A 367 -8.63 -8.85 13.00
C ARG A 367 -8.30 -10.33 13.06
N ALA A 368 -7.19 -10.77 12.45
CA ALA A 368 -6.76 -12.16 12.47
C ALA A 368 -6.57 -12.68 13.91
N ALA A 369 -5.94 -11.87 14.76
CA ALA A 369 -5.76 -12.20 16.17
C ALA A 369 -7.10 -12.37 16.91
N LYS A 370 -8.11 -11.54 16.58
CA LYS A 370 -9.44 -11.60 17.22
C LYS A 370 -10.29 -12.76 16.71
N GLN A 371 -10.20 -13.10 15.42
CA GLN A 371 -10.98 -14.21 14.84
C GLN A 371 -10.58 -15.57 15.40
N GLY A 372 -9.35 -15.74 15.92
CA GLY A 372 -8.85 -17.00 16.45
C GLY A 372 -8.67 -18.09 15.39
N ILE A 373 -8.78 -17.76 14.10
CA ILE A 373 -8.52 -18.69 12.98
C ILE A 373 -7.13 -18.44 12.40
N GLY A 374 -6.47 -19.52 11.97
CA GLY A 374 -5.15 -19.46 11.36
C GLY A 374 -5.18 -18.75 9.99
N HIS A 375 -4.20 -17.90 9.72
CA HIS A 375 -4.01 -17.27 8.41
C HIS A 375 -2.68 -17.72 7.84
N PHE A 376 -2.71 -18.46 6.73
CA PHE A 376 -1.53 -19.14 6.22
C PHE A 376 -1.25 -18.83 4.75
N ILE A 377 0.03 -18.81 4.41
CA ILE A 377 0.52 -18.86 3.04
C ILE A 377 1.07 -20.25 2.79
N TYR A 378 0.69 -20.81 1.67
CA TYR A 378 1.25 -22.04 1.15
C TYR A 378 2.10 -21.71 -0.09
N PRO A 379 3.43 -21.57 0.09
CA PRO A 379 4.32 -21.21 -1.02
C PRO A 379 4.44 -22.39 -1.99
N ARG A 380 4.31 -22.11 -3.29
CA ARG A 380 4.38 -23.08 -4.38
C ARG A 380 5.44 -22.65 -5.37
N PHE A 381 6.61 -23.26 -5.31
CA PHE A 381 7.65 -23.02 -6.32
C PHE A 381 7.23 -23.62 -7.65
N THR A 382 7.34 -22.83 -8.71
CA THR A 382 6.97 -23.24 -10.06
C THR A 382 8.22 -23.59 -10.86
N ARG A 383 8.03 -24.40 -11.91
CA ARG A 383 9.10 -24.75 -12.86
C ARG A 383 9.04 -23.89 -14.13
N LEU A 384 8.72 -22.61 -13.97
CA LEU A 384 8.68 -21.66 -15.07
C LEU A 384 10.09 -21.18 -15.39
N ALA A 385 10.79 -21.89 -16.26
CA ALA A 385 12.11 -21.51 -16.74
C ALA A 385 12.00 -21.02 -18.18
N HIS A 386 12.59 -19.87 -18.47
CA HIS A 386 12.67 -19.31 -19.82
C HIS A 386 13.88 -18.38 -19.93
N THR A 387 14.66 -18.56 -21.00
CA THR A 387 15.78 -17.69 -21.31
C THR A 387 15.31 -16.57 -22.25
N PHE A 388 15.50 -15.32 -21.86
CA PHE A 388 15.16 -14.16 -22.67
C PHE A 388 16.45 -13.55 -23.22
N PRO A 389 16.53 -13.25 -24.54
CA PRO A 389 17.68 -12.57 -25.14
C PRO A 389 17.92 -11.17 -24.58
N GLN A 390 16.85 -10.53 -24.14
CA GLN A 390 16.84 -9.22 -23.51
C GLN A 390 15.94 -9.23 -22.28
N LYS A 391 16.03 -8.20 -21.42
CA LYS A 391 15.15 -8.07 -20.24
C LYS A 391 13.69 -8.06 -20.66
N PRO A 392 12.88 -9.06 -20.26
CA PRO A 392 11.50 -9.19 -20.70
C PRO A 392 10.61 -8.07 -20.12
N THR A 393 9.61 -7.68 -20.88
CA THR A 393 8.55 -6.79 -20.43
C THR A 393 7.54 -7.55 -19.55
N ILE A 394 6.77 -6.83 -18.74
CA ILE A 394 5.72 -7.45 -17.91
C ILE A 394 4.65 -8.20 -18.74
N PRO A 395 4.17 -7.67 -19.89
CA PRO A 395 3.25 -8.42 -20.75
C PRO A 395 3.82 -9.75 -21.26
N GLU A 396 5.08 -9.78 -21.69
CA GLU A 396 5.73 -11.02 -22.14
C GLU A 396 5.85 -12.05 -21.01
N LEU A 397 6.20 -11.61 -19.80
CA LEU A 397 6.22 -12.49 -18.62
C LEU A 397 4.85 -13.06 -18.30
N TYR A 398 3.81 -12.25 -18.39
CA TYR A 398 2.45 -12.71 -18.13
C TYR A 398 1.93 -13.65 -19.20
N ASP A 399 2.29 -13.45 -20.47
CA ASP A 399 1.96 -14.36 -21.56
C ASP A 399 2.64 -15.73 -21.35
N LEU A 400 3.92 -15.74 -20.93
CA LEU A 400 4.62 -16.97 -20.56
C LEU A 400 3.93 -17.73 -19.42
N ILE A 401 3.50 -17.03 -18.36
CA ILE A 401 2.77 -17.62 -17.24
C ILE A 401 1.46 -18.26 -17.70
N VAL A 402 0.67 -17.56 -18.51
CA VAL A 402 -0.60 -18.04 -19.04
C VAL A 402 -0.44 -19.30 -19.87
N LYS A 403 0.62 -19.37 -20.68
CA LYS A 403 0.89 -20.48 -21.61
C LYS A 403 1.64 -21.65 -20.97
N SER A 404 2.14 -21.53 -19.74
CA SER A 404 2.92 -22.60 -19.09
C SER A 404 2.06 -23.81 -18.71
N PRO A 405 2.21 -24.98 -19.36
CA PRO A 405 1.40 -26.15 -19.05
C PRO A 405 1.69 -26.70 -17.64
N THR A 406 2.95 -26.76 -17.25
CA THR A 406 3.38 -27.30 -15.94
C THR A 406 2.85 -26.46 -14.78
N ARG A 407 2.89 -25.14 -14.92
CA ARG A 407 2.40 -24.20 -13.92
C ARG A 407 0.87 -24.26 -13.79
N ASN A 408 0.17 -24.32 -14.92
CA ASN A 408 -1.28 -24.44 -14.94
C ASN A 408 -1.76 -25.76 -14.36
N GLU A 409 -1.06 -26.87 -14.68
CA GLU A 409 -1.37 -28.19 -14.10
C GLU A 409 -1.16 -28.20 -12.58
N GLN A 410 -0.14 -27.50 -12.07
CA GLN A 410 0.07 -27.36 -10.64
C GLN A 410 -1.07 -26.61 -9.96
N ILE A 411 -1.58 -25.52 -10.58
CA ILE A 411 -2.74 -24.75 -10.07
C ILE A 411 -3.99 -25.63 -10.04
N ILE A 412 -4.24 -26.40 -11.09
CA ILE A 412 -5.39 -27.31 -11.18
C ILE A 412 -5.31 -28.38 -10.07
N LYS A 413 -4.17 -29.06 -9.90
CA LYS A 413 -3.97 -30.07 -8.85
C LYS A 413 -4.13 -29.51 -7.44
N ASP A 414 -3.61 -28.29 -7.19
CA ASP A 414 -3.75 -27.62 -5.90
C ASP A 414 -5.24 -27.26 -5.65
N THR A 415 -5.98 -26.86 -6.68
CA THR A 415 -7.42 -26.60 -6.58
C THR A 415 -8.21 -27.87 -6.28
N GLU A 416 -7.94 -28.98 -6.97
CA GLU A 416 -8.54 -30.29 -6.70
C GLU A 416 -8.25 -30.77 -5.27
N ARG A 417 -7.02 -30.56 -4.81
CA ARG A 417 -6.65 -30.87 -3.42
C ARG A 417 -7.45 -30.06 -2.42
N CYS A 418 -7.68 -28.77 -2.66
CA CYS A 418 -8.52 -27.93 -1.82
C CYS A 418 -9.95 -28.48 -1.71
N ILE A 419 -10.55 -28.90 -2.83
CA ILE A 419 -11.91 -29.50 -2.84
C ILE A 419 -11.94 -30.79 -2.03
N LYS A 420 -10.97 -31.70 -2.19
CA LYS A 420 -10.87 -32.95 -1.41
C LYS A 420 -10.75 -32.70 0.10
N GLU A 421 -10.21 -31.58 0.50
CA GLU A 421 -10.07 -31.16 1.90
C GLU A 421 -11.27 -30.33 2.39
N GLY A 422 -12.36 -30.25 1.62
CA GLY A 422 -13.59 -29.54 1.97
C GLY A 422 -13.47 -28.00 1.97
N ARG A 423 -12.52 -27.46 1.23
CA ARG A 423 -12.26 -26.01 1.11
C ARG A 423 -13.05 -25.37 -0.02
N THR A 424 -13.20 -24.06 0.05
CA THR A 424 -13.85 -23.25 -1.00
C THR A 424 -12.85 -22.34 -1.68
N PRO A 425 -12.19 -22.83 -2.77
CA PRO A 425 -11.10 -22.09 -3.42
C PRO A 425 -11.61 -21.00 -4.37
N LEU A 426 -10.90 -19.87 -4.33
CA LEU A 426 -10.93 -18.81 -5.32
C LEU A 426 -9.63 -18.87 -6.15
N VAL A 427 -9.76 -19.22 -7.43
CA VAL A 427 -8.64 -19.18 -8.38
C VAL A 427 -8.63 -17.83 -9.08
N MET A 428 -7.62 -17.01 -8.76
CA MET A 428 -7.58 -15.62 -9.23
C MET A 428 -6.51 -15.41 -10.30
N THR A 429 -6.93 -14.87 -11.43
CA THR A 429 -6.06 -14.53 -12.56
C THR A 429 -6.28 -13.09 -13.04
N LYS A 430 -5.53 -12.65 -14.05
CA LYS A 430 -5.61 -11.32 -14.64
C LYS A 430 -6.24 -11.32 -16.04
N TYR A 431 -6.03 -12.38 -16.83
CA TYR A 431 -6.45 -12.45 -18.22
C TYR A 431 -7.68 -13.34 -18.43
N LYS A 432 -8.57 -12.88 -19.33
CA LYS A 432 -9.79 -13.63 -19.69
C LYS A 432 -9.49 -15.00 -20.27
N SER A 433 -8.50 -15.09 -21.18
CA SER A 433 -8.06 -16.36 -21.76
C SER A 433 -7.60 -17.37 -20.71
N HIS A 434 -6.82 -16.89 -19.73
CA HIS A 434 -6.36 -17.75 -18.62
C HIS A 434 -7.52 -18.17 -17.70
N ALA A 435 -8.44 -17.25 -17.40
CA ALA A 435 -9.63 -17.58 -16.60
C ALA A 435 -10.51 -18.62 -17.30
N ALA A 436 -10.77 -18.47 -18.60
CA ALA A 436 -11.54 -19.41 -19.39
C ALA A 436 -10.84 -20.78 -19.48
N PHE A 437 -9.52 -20.81 -19.67
CA PHE A 437 -8.74 -22.03 -19.67
C PHE A 437 -8.82 -22.77 -18.33
N LEU A 438 -8.56 -22.10 -17.22
CA LEU A 438 -8.64 -22.71 -15.88
C LEU A 438 -10.07 -23.17 -15.57
N PHE A 439 -11.07 -22.38 -15.92
CA PHE A 439 -12.48 -22.76 -15.76
C PHE A 439 -12.81 -24.03 -16.54
N SER A 440 -12.41 -24.16 -17.81
CA SER A 440 -12.67 -25.34 -18.63
C SER A 440 -12.04 -26.61 -18.07
N ARG A 441 -10.87 -26.49 -17.42
CA ARG A 441 -10.16 -27.61 -16.80
C ARG A 441 -10.68 -27.99 -15.41
N LEU A 442 -11.36 -27.05 -14.73
CA LEU A 442 -11.90 -27.22 -13.39
C LEU A 442 -13.39 -27.52 -13.34
N LYS A 443 -14.14 -27.39 -14.44
CA LYS A 443 -15.60 -27.45 -14.51
C LYS A 443 -16.20 -28.72 -13.89
N ASP A 444 -15.48 -29.86 -13.98
CA ASP A 444 -15.93 -31.17 -13.50
C ASP A 444 -15.24 -31.60 -12.19
N LYS A 445 -14.61 -30.66 -11.47
CA LYS A 445 -13.80 -30.94 -10.28
C LYS A 445 -14.48 -30.54 -8.94
N ALA A 446 -15.67 -29.97 -9.02
CA ALA A 446 -16.52 -29.64 -7.88
C ALA A 446 -17.99 -29.69 -8.33
N ASP A 447 -18.93 -29.75 -7.37
CA ASP A 447 -20.36 -29.72 -7.65
C ASP A 447 -20.76 -28.44 -8.38
N HIS A 448 -20.16 -27.34 -8.03
CA HIS A 448 -20.39 -26.04 -8.66
C HIS A 448 -19.07 -25.33 -9.00
N VAL A 449 -18.95 -24.87 -10.23
CA VAL A 449 -17.81 -24.05 -10.68
C VAL A 449 -18.34 -22.78 -11.34
N PHE A 450 -17.90 -21.64 -10.82
CA PHE A 450 -18.34 -20.33 -11.29
C PHE A 450 -17.19 -19.55 -11.93
N LEU A 451 -17.52 -18.74 -12.95
CA LEU A 451 -16.56 -17.86 -13.64
C LEU A 451 -17.05 -16.41 -13.59
N LEU A 452 -16.24 -15.54 -12.93
CA LEU A 452 -16.44 -14.09 -12.91
C LEU A 452 -15.37 -13.39 -13.74
N GLN A 453 -15.76 -12.90 -14.92
CA GLN A 453 -14.84 -12.23 -15.86
C GLN A 453 -15.49 -11.04 -16.56
N GLY A 454 -14.67 -10.21 -17.23
CA GLY A 454 -15.15 -9.07 -18.00
C GLY A 454 -15.84 -9.47 -19.32
N GLY A 455 -16.79 -8.63 -19.75
CA GLY A 455 -17.56 -8.84 -20.97
C GLY A 455 -18.90 -9.56 -20.75
N GLN A 456 -19.14 -10.08 -19.55
CA GLN A 456 -20.45 -10.58 -19.14
C GLN A 456 -21.41 -9.41 -18.88
N SER A 457 -22.68 -9.57 -19.27
CA SER A 457 -23.70 -8.58 -18.97
C SER A 457 -23.91 -8.46 -17.44
N ARG A 458 -24.46 -7.32 -17.02
CA ARG A 458 -24.81 -7.12 -15.60
C ARG A 458 -25.80 -8.18 -15.11
N LYS A 459 -26.79 -8.51 -15.92
CA LYS A 459 -27.79 -9.56 -15.61
C LYS A 459 -27.13 -10.92 -15.39
N GLU A 460 -26.11 -11.24 -16.17
CA GLU A 460 -25.38 -12.51 -16.06
C GLU A 460 -24.54 -12.54 -14.78
N ASN A 461 -23.82 -11.47 -14.46
CA ASN A 461 -23.08 -11.38 -13.20
C ASN A 461 -23.99 -11.44 -11.97
N ASP A 462 -25.15 -10.78 -12.00
CA ASP A 462 -26.13 -10.83 -10.91
C ASP A 462 -26.73 -12.26 -10.80
N ARG A 463 -26.95 -12.97 -11.93
CA ARG A 463 -27.39 -14.38 -11.96
C ARG A 463 -26.35 -15.32 -11.36
N ILE A 464 -25.06 -15.17 -11.73
CA ILE A 464 -23.96 -15.98 -11.18
C ILE A 464 -23.87 -15.78 -9.66
N ARG A 465 -23.96 -14.55 -9.19
CA ARG A 465 -23.93 -14.25 -7.75
C ARG A 465 -25.12 -14.84 -7.00
N ALA A 466 -26.31 -14.78 -7.58
CA ALA A 466 -27.50 -15.40 -7.01
C ALA A 466 -27.36 -16.92 -6.96
N ALA A 467 -26.85 -17.55 -8.03
CA ALA A 467 -26.56 -18.97 -8.07
C ALA A 467 -25.51 -19.37 -7.01
N MET A 468 -24.42 -18.62 -6.87
CA MET A 468 -23.42 -18.86 -5.82
C MET A 468 -24.04 -18.80 -4.41
N ALA A 469 -24.92 -17.82 -4.18
CA ALA A 469 -25.57 -17.65 -2.87
C ALA A 469 -26.58 -18.76 -2.55
N ALA A 470 -27.13 -19.43 -3.57
CA ALA A 470 -28.09 -20.51 -3.44
C ALA A 470 -27.47 -21.91 -3.25
N VAL A 471 -26.14 -22.05 -3.41
CA VAL A 471 -25.47 -23.34 -3.25
C VAL A 471 -25.54 -23.83 -1.80
N PRO A 472 -26.01 -25.06 -1.57
CA PRO A 472 -26.05 -25.66 -0.24
C PRO A 472 -24.67 -25.72 0.46
N PRO A 473 -24.60 -25.65 1.80
CA PRO A 473 -23.32 -25.65 2.52
C PRO A 473 -22.48 -26.92 2.35
N ASP A 474 -23.09 -28.03 2.06
CA ASP A 474 -22.50 -29.38 1.89
C ASP A 474 -21.96 -29.60 0.47
N GLU A 475 -22.39 -28.83 -0.51
CA GLU A 475 -21.90 -28.95 -1.89
C GLU A 475 -20.61 -28.13 -2.10
N SER A 476 -19.68 -28.67 -2.88
CA SER A 476 -18.38 -28.06 -3.14
C SER A 476 -18.45 -26.93 -4.19
N ILE A 477 -17.61 -25.90 -4.01
CA ILE A 477 -17.57 -24.75 -4.91
C ILE A 477 -16.16 -24.41 -5.31
N ILE A 478 -15.94 -24.14 -6.59
CA ILE A 478 -14.77 -23.46 -7.14
C ILE A 478 -15.20 -22.12 -7.74
N LEU A 479 -14.53 -21.05 -7.39
CA LEU A 479 -14.71 -19.76 -8.04
C LEU A 479 -13.45 -19.41 -8.85
N VAL A 480 -13.58 -19.27 -10.16
CA VAL A 480 -12.52 -18.71 -11.03
C VAL A 480 -12.86 -17.26 -11.32
N ALA A 481 -11.93 -16.34 -11.10
CA ALA A 481 -12.23 -14.93 -11.26
C ALA A 481 -11.03 -14.09 -11.73
N ILE A 482 -11.36 -12.99 -12.42
CA ILE A 482 -10.40 -11.92 -12.69
C ILE A 482 -10.42 -10.95 -11.49
N GLY A 483 -9.24 -10.57 -11.00
CA GLY A 483 -9.07 -9.78 -9.76
C GLY A 483 -9.95 -8.53 -9.67
N LYS A 484 -10.23 -7.85 -10.79
CA LYS A 484 -11.14 -6.68 -10.83
C LYS A 484 -12.56 -6.98 -10.31
N TYR A 485 -13.05 -8.21 -10.45
CA TYR A 485 -14.41 -8.63 -10.06
C TYR A 485 -14.49 -9.14 -8.62
N ILE A 486 -13.34 -9.39 -8.00
CA ILE A 486 -13.22 -9.78 -6.59
C ILE A 486 -12.80 -8.57 -5.72
N GLY A 487 -12.50 -7.44 -6.34
CA GLY A 487 -12.10 -6.22 -5.67
C GLY A 487 -13.20 -5.61 -4.78
N GLU A 488 -13.36 -4.30 -4.87
CA GLU A 488 -14.30 -3.55 -4.03
C GLU A 488 -15.76 -4.00 -4.23
N GLY A 489 -16.48 -4.17 -3.12
CA GLY A 489 -17.88 -4.56 -3.12
C GLY A 489 -18.18 -6.07 -3.17
N PHE A 490 -17.25 -6.93 -3.58
CA PHE A 490 -17.49 -8.38 -3.62
C PHE A 490 -17.66 -9.00 -2.22
N ASN A 491 -18.70 -9.79 -2.01
CA ASN A 491 -19.03 -10.41 -0.74
C ASN A 491 -19.48 -11.87 -0.91
N TYR A 492 -18.60 -12.81 -0.57
CA TYR A 492 -18.92 -14.23 -0.47
C TYR A 492 -18.19 -14.87 0.73
N PRO A 493 -18.83 -14.95 1.91
CA PRO A 493 -18.17 -15.33 3.17
C PRO A 493 -17.59 -16.74 3.20
N ARG A 494 -18.11 -17.68 2.40
CA ARG A 494 -17.70 -19.08 2.36
C ARG A 494 -16.25 -19.28 1.89
N LEU A 495 -15.68 -18.34 1.09
CA LEU A 495 -14.31 -18.43 0.58
C LEU A 495 -13.29 -18.50 1.72
N ASP A 496 -12.44 -19.51 1.70
CA ASP A 496 -11.37 -19.74 2.70
C ASP A 496 -9.99 -19.92 2.07
N THR A 497 -9.93 -20.14 0.76
CA THR A 497 -8.67 -20.38 0.06
C THR A 497 -8.54 -19.48 -1.17
N LEU A 498 -7.37 -18.87 -1.37
CA LEU A 498 -7.02 -18.08 -2.55
C LEU A 498 -5.83 -18.71 -3.27
N LEU A 499 -5.99 -19.02 -4.55
CA LEU A 499 -4.90 -19.42 -5.43
C LEU A 499 -4.54 -18.25 -6.34
N LEU A 500 -3.35 -17.65 -6.14
CA LEU A 500 -2.84 -16.55 -6.94
C LEU A 500 -2.27 -17.05 -8.27
N ALA A 501 -3.13 -17.40 -9.20
CA ALA A 501 -2.70 -17.93 -10.50
C ALA A 501 -1.88 -16.93 -11.34
N MET A 502 -1.95 -15.64 -11.04
CA MET A 502 -1.09 -14.59 -11.63
C MET A 502 -0.42 -13.77 -10.54
N PRO A 503 0.87 -13.41 -10.70
CA PRO A 503 1.60 -12.63 -9.72
C PRO A 503 1.06 -11.20 -9.63
N ILE A 504 0.93 -10.70 -8.41
CA ILE A 504 0.57 -9.32 -8.08
C ILE A 504 1.75 -8.68 -7.35
N SER A 505 2.07 -7.44 -7.64
CA SER A 505 3.14 -6.70 -6.98
C SER A 505 2.64 -5.62 -6.02
N TRP A 506 1.38 -5.14 -6.20
CA TRP A 506 0.86 -4.06 -5.38
C TRP A 506 0.28 -4.56 -4.05
N GLN A 507 0.82 -4.03 -2.96
CA GLN A 507 0.48 -4.44 -1.58
C GLN A 507 -1.02 -4.28 -1.26
N GLY A 508 -1.65 -3.19 -1.70
CA GLY A 508 -3.07 -2.93 -1.48
C GLY A 508 -3.98 -4.00 -2.08
N ASN A 509 -3.66 -4.49 -3.29
CA ASN A 509 -4.43 -5.57 -3.91
C ASN A 509 -4.31 -6.87 -3.10
N VAL A 510 -3.11 -7.20 -2.61
CA VAL A 510 -2.90 -8.41 -1.79
C VAL A 510 -3.72 -8.33 -0.50
N GLU A 511 -3.71 -7.18 0.20
CA GLU A 511 -4.54 -6.97 1.40
C GLU A 511 -6.02 -7.06 1.09
N GLN A 512 -6.45 -6.50 -0.02
CA GLN A 512 -7.85 -6.47 -0.45
C GLN A 512 -8.36 -7.88 -0.74
N TYR A 513 -7.59 -8.69 -1.48
CA TYR A 513 -7.99 -10.07 -1.82
C TYR A 513 -7.91 -11.00 -0.60
N ALA A 514 -6.84 -10.91 0.19
CA ALA A 514 -6.75 -11.63 1.47
C ALA A 514 -7.91 -11.29 2.40
N GLY A 515 -8.29 -10.00 2.45
CA GLY A 515 -9.42 -9.53 3.24
C GLY A 515 -10.79 -10.08 2.80
N ARG A 516 -10.94 -10.56 1.54
CA ARG A 516 -12.18 -11.25 1.12
C ARG A 516 -12.33 -12.62 1.75
N LEU A 517 -11.22 -13.26 2.08
CA LEU A 517 -11.22 -14.55 2.78
C LEU A 517 -11.51 -14.39 4.29
N ASN A 518 -11.24 -13.21 4.86
CA ASN A 518 -11.35 -12.96 6.32
C ASN A 518 -12.79 -12.68 6.79
N ARG A 519 -13.80 -13.07 6.03
CA ARG A 519 -15.20 -12.95 6.44
C ARG A 519 -15.60 -14.15 7.29
N ASP A 520 -16.41 -13.88 8.31
CA ASP A 520 -16.86 -14.90 9.24
C ASP A 520 -17.80 -15.87 8.53
N TYR A 521 -17.51 -17.16 8.66
CA TYR A 521 -18.35 -18.26 8.18
C TYR A 521 -18.21 -19.46 9.13
N ARG A 522 -19.32 -20.11 9.48
CA ARG A 522 -19.39 -21.11 10.58
C ARG A 522 -18.42 -22.29 10.43
N THR A 523 -18.15 -22.74 9.20
CA THR A 523 -17.31 -23.92 8.94
C THR A 523 -15.85 -23.57 8.67
N LYS A 524 -15.48 -22.29 8.66
CA LYS A 524 -14.12 -21.84 8.34
C LYS A 524 -13.16 -22.13 9.48
N LYS A 525 -12.17 -22.98 9.24
CA LYS A 525 -11.14 -23.39 10.21
C LYS A 525 -9.90 -22.48 10.12
N ASP A 526 -9.50 -22.14 8.93
CA ASP A 526 -8.37 -21.28 8.62
C ASP A 526 -8.55 -20.60 7.25
N VAL A 527 -7.64 -19.71 6.93
CA VAL A 527 -7.54 -19.02 5.64
C VAL A 527 -6.20 -19.33 5.01
N ILE A 528 -6.17 -19.79 3.76
CA ILE A 528 -4.94 -20.15 3.06
C ILE A 528 -4.80 -19.38 1.74
N ILE A 529 -3.59 -18.89 1.48
CA ILE A 529 -3.20 -18.32 0.19
C ILE A 529 -2.13 -19.21 -0.44
N PHE A 530 -2.43 -19.82 -1.56
CA PHE A 530 -1.43 -20.46 -2.42
C PHE A 530 -0.75 -19.38 -3.24
N ASP A 531 0.53 -19.17 -2.99
CA ASP A 531 1.33 -18.21 -3.74
C ASP A 531 2.35 -18.94 -4.62
N TYR A 532 2.19 -18.80 -5.94
CA TYR A 532 3.04 -19.44 -6.95
C TYR A 532 4.27 -18.57 -7.19
N ILE A 533 5.44 -19.12 -6.86
CA ILE A 533 6.74 -18.44 -6.86
C ILE A 533 7.51 -18.84 -8.10
N ASP A 534 7.62 -17.91 -9.04
CA ASP A 534 8.36 -18.08 -10.29
C ASP A 534 9.81 -17.58 -10.07
N ALA A 535 10.60 -18.31 -9.25
CA ALA A 535 11.90 -17.88 -8.74
C ALA A 535 12.97 -17.73 -9.85
N HIS A 536 12.84 -18.47 -10.97
CA HIS A 536 13.78 -18.38 -12.09
C HIS A 536 13.76 -17.05 -12.86
N ILE A 537 12.75 -16.20 -12.61
CA ILE A 537 12.58 -14.95 -13.34
C ILE A 537 12.70 -13.79 -12.34
N PRO A 538 13.82 -13.04 -12.33
CA PRO A 538 14.13 -12.03 -11.31
C PRO A 538 13.03 -10.98 -11.11
N THR A 539 12.29 -10.62 -12.18
CA THR A 539 11.18 -9.66 -12.09
C THR A 539 9.99 -10.24 -11.31
N LEU A 540 9.65 -11.52 -11.53
CA LEU A 540 8.55 -12.21 -10.84
C LEU A 540 8.92 -12.53 -9.39
N GLU A 541 10.16 -12.89 -9.14
CA GLU A 541 10.71 -13.08 -7.80
C GLU A 541 10.63 -11.80 -6.98
N LYS A 542 11.04 -10.65 -7.53
CA LYS A 542 10.86 -9.33 -6.87
C LYS A 542 9.39 -9.02 -6.55
N MET A 543 8.46 -9.43 -7.41
CA MET A 543 7.02 -9.29 -7.11
C MET A 543 6.62 -10.16 -5.92
N TYR A 544 7.13 -11.39 -5.83
CA TYR A 544 6.89 -12.27 -4.69
C TYR A 544 7.43 -11.68 -3.38
N HIS A 545 8.65 -11.15 -3.36
CA HIS A 545 9.23 -10.53 -2.16
C HIS A 545 8.37 -9.37 -1.62
N LYS A 546 7.79 -8.55 -2.51
CA LYS A 546 6.83 -7.51 -2.11
C LYS A 546 5.56 -8.09 -1.47
N ARG A 547 5.07 -9.24 -1.98
CA ARG A 547 3.94 -9.94 -1.36
C ARG A 547 4.31 -10.52 0.00
N LEU A 548 5.50 -11.11 0.14
CA LEU A 548 5.97 -11.67 1.40
C LEU A 548 6.00 -10.65 2.54
N THR A 549 6.51 -9.44 2.28
CA THR A 549 6.46 -8.31 3.21
C THR A 549 5.02 -7.94 3.59
N THR A 550 4.11 -7.97 2.61
CA THR A 550 2.68 -7.70 2.86
C THR A 550 2.05 -8.76 3.73
N TYR A 551 2.31 -10.03 3.46
CA TYR A 551 1.78 -11.16 4.22
C TYR A 551 2.19 -11.08 5.70
N LYS A 552 3.48 -10.78 5.99
CA LYS A 552 3.95 -10.54 7.35
C LYS A 552 3.15 -9.40 8.03
N ARG A 553 2.96 -8.29 7.31
CA ARG A 553 2.24 -7.11 7.84
C ARG A 553 0.77 -7.41 8.16
N ILE A 554 0.11 -8.25 7.37
CA ILE A 554 -1.30 -8.62 7.60
C ILE A 554 -1.49 -9.85 8.50
N GLY A 555 -0.40 -10.39 9.08
CA GLY A 555 -0.45 -11.44 10.09
C GLY A 555 -0.55 -12.87 9.56
N PHE A 556 -0.18 -13.11 8.29
CA PHE A 556 -0.12 -14.46 7.75
C PHE A 556 1.18 -15.16 8.19
N SER A 557 1.05 -16.46 8.47
CA SER A 557 2.14 -17.39 8.77
C SER A 557 2.36 -18.36 7.61
N LEU A 558 3.47 -19.09 7.58
CA LEU A 558 3.73 -20.09 6.55
C LEU A 558 3.13 -21.45 6.92
N LYS A 559 2.62 -22.15 5.91
CA LYS A 559 2.13 -23.53 6.00
C LYS A 559 2.80 -24.33 4.87
N THR A 560 3.35 -25.49 5.22
CA THR A 560 4.05 -26.38 4.28
C THR A 560 3.25 -27.63 3.93
N ASP A 561 2.25 -27.97 4.75
CA ASP A 561 1.26 -29.00 4.48
C ASP A 561 -0.14 -28.50 4.81
N LEU A 562 -1.15 -28.87 4.00
CA LEU A 562 -2.54 -28.49 4.21
C LEU A 562 -3.17 -29.21 5.41
N THR A 563 -2.68 -30.39 5.72
CA THR A 563 -3.16 -31.19 6.86
C THR A 563 -2.53 -30.77 8.19
N ASP A 564 -1.42 -29.99 8.13
CA ASP A 564 -0.77 -29.50 9.34
C ASP A 564 -1.60 -28.40 9.99
N THR A 565 -2.06 -28.65 11.21
CA THR A 565 -2.78 -27.69 12.05
C THR A 565 -1.85 -26.87 12.94
N ALA A 566 -0.55 -27.20 12.96
CA ALA A 566 0.43 -26.51 13.79
C ALA A 566 0.64 -25.08 13.27
N ASN A 567 0.45 -24.12 14.15
CA ASN A 567 0.80 -22.74 13.91
C ASN A 567 2.33 -22.63 13.95
N VAL A 568 2.99 -22.31 12.85
CA VAL A 568 4.44 -22.06 12.80
C VAL A 568 4.67 -20.58 13.13
N PRO A 569 4.90 -20.22 14.39
CA PRO A 569 5.05 -18.83 14.76
C PRO A 569 6.34 -18.26 14.18
N ASN A 570 6.28 -17.02 13.67
CA ASN A 570 7.44 -16.26 13.19
C ASN A 570 8.22 -16.94 12.04
N ALA A 571 7.52 -17.53 11.09
CA ALA A 571 8.14 -18.12 9.92
C ALA A 571 8.55 -17.06 8.86
N ILE A 572 8.17 -15.80 9.02
CA ILE A 572 8.56 -14.68 8.17
C ILE A 572 9.32 -13.65 9.02
N PHE A 573 10.55 -13.37 8.62
CA PHE A 573 11.49 -12.50 9.31
C PHE A 573 11.84 -11.27 8.46
N ASP A 574 12.24 -10.18 9.11
CA ASP A 574 12.82 -8.99 8.50
C ASP A 574 14.31 -8.85 8.87
N SER A 575 14.94 -7.78 8.37
CA SER A 575 16.34 -7.47 8.62
C SER A 575 16.70 -7.35 10.11
N THR A 576 15.74 -7.04 10.97
CA THR A 576 15.95 -6.87 12.42
C THR A 576 15.77 -8.14 13.22
N THR A 577 14.93 -9.08 12.77
CA THR A 577 14.49 -10.24 13.55
C THR A 577 15.10 -11.58 13.12
N TYR A 578 15.61 -11.71 11.88
CA TYR A 578 16.04 -13.01 11.35
C TYR A 578 17.31 -13.55 11.99
N ARG A 579 18.24 -12.70 12.33
CA ARG A 579 19.64 -13.07 12.61
C ARG A 579 19.81 -14.10 13.74
N PRO A 580 19.24 -13.93 14.94
CA PRO A 580 19.44 -14.90 16.02
C PRO A 580 18.93 -16.29 15.67
N VAL A 581 17.80 -16.36 14.95
CA VAL A 581 17.19 -17.62 14.53
C VAL A 581 18.00 -18.26 13.40
N TYR A 582 18.42 -17.46 12.41
CA TYR A 582 19.23 -17.92 11.30
C TYR A 582 20.59 -18.48 11.75
N GLU A 583 21.30 -17.76 12.62
CA GLU A 583 22.60 -18.22 13.16
C GLU A 583 22.43 -19.53 13.98
N LYS A 584 21.35 -19.65 14.78
CA LYS A 584 21.02 -20.87 15.48
C LYS A 584 20.73 -22.03 14.54
N ASP A 585 19.98 -21.81 13.47
CA ASP A 585 19.67 -22.82 12.46
C ASP A 585 20.95 -23.26 11.72
N ILE A 586 21.80 -22.33 11.31
CA ILE A 586 23.11 -22.64 10.69
C ILE A 586 23.94 -23.53 11.63
N LEU A 587 24.04 -23.14 12.89
CA LEU A 587 24.80 -23.92 13.89
C LEU A 587 24.17 -25.29 14.21
N SER A 588 22.89 -25.51 13.92
CA SER A 588 22.22 -26.80 14.11
C SER A 588 22.51 -27.83 13.01
N ALA A 589 23.14 -27.42 11.90
CA ALA A 589 23.42 -28.30 10.78
C ALA A 589 24.25 -29.52 11.18
N GLY A 590 23.83 -30.70 10.71
CA GLY A 590 24.50 -31.98 10.98
C GLY A 590 25.19 -32.60 9.77
N LYS A 591 24.80 -32.21 8.54
CA LYS A 591 25.31 -32.81 7.30
C LYS A 591 25.86 -31.81 6.31
N GLU A 592 25.01 -30.86 5.90
CA GLU A 592 25.38 -29.87 4.88
C GLU A 592 24.65 -28.55 4.99
N ILE A 593 25.28 -27.50 4.49
CA ILE A 593 24.72 -26.14 4.33
C ILE A 593 24.98 -25.69 2.90
N ILE A 594 23.91 -25.26 2.21
CA ILE A 594 24.00 -24.64 0.87
C ILE A 594 23.46 -23.23 0.98
N ILE A 595 24.26 -22.20 0.64
CA ILE A 595 23.85 -20.80 0.66
C ILE A 595 23.99 -20.21 -0.72
N SER A 596 22.89 -19.71 -1.29
CA SER A 596 22.89 -18.87 -2.48
C SER A 596 22.86 -17.39 -2.09
N SER A 597 23.89 -16.67 -2.46
CA SER A 597 24.09 -15.27 -2.15
C SER A 597 24.82 -14.59 -3.31
N PRO A 598 24.11 -13.93 -4.23
CA PRO A 598 24.71 -13.31 -5.42
C PRO A 598 25.87 -12.36 -5.09
N GLY A 599 25.74 -11.60 -4.01
CA GLY A 599 26.81 -10.72 -3.54
C GLY A 599 27.46 -11.20 -2.23
N LEU A 600 28.73 -10.84 -2.05
CA LEU A 600 29.53 -11.14 -0.85
C LEU A 600 30.05 -9.84 -0.20
N GLY A 601 29.44 -9.43 0.90
CA GLY A 601 29.85 -8.24 1.67
C GLY A 601 30.75 -8.62 2.84
N THR A 602 31.82 -7.86 3.05
CA THR A 602 32.86 -8.17 4.04
C THR A 602 32.33 -8.40 5.46
N ARG A 603 31.33 -7.60 5.91
CA ARG A 603 30.78 -7.69 7.27
C ARG A 603 30.03 -9.01 7.51
N LYS A 604 29.11 -9.36 6.63
CA LYS A 604 28.31 -10.60 6.75
C LYS A 604 29.16 -11.85 6.49
N THR A 605 30.04 -11.81 5.48
CA THR A 605 31.01 -12.86 5.24
C THR A 605 31.90 -13.13 6.44
N SER A 606 32.45 -12.08 7.07
CA SER A 606 33.28 -12.23 8.29
C SER A 606 32.50 -12.83 9.45
N ARG A 607 31.21 -12.52 9.58
CA ARG A 607 30.35 -13.07 10.61
C ARG A 607 30.07 -14.56 10.34
N PHE A 608 29.75 -14.91 9.09
CA PHE A 608 29.48 -16.30 8.72
C PHE A 608 30.73 -17.17 8.93
N ILE A 609 31.92 -16.68 8.56
CA ILE A 609 33.20 -17.39 8.78
C ILE A 609 33.39 -17.76 10.27
N LYS A 610 32.92 -16.93 11.21
CA LYS A 610 32.98 -17.23 12.65
C LYS A 610 32.10 -18.39 13.08
N LEU A 611 31.08 -18.75 12.28
CA LEU A 611 30.19 -19.88 12.54
C LEU A 611 30.74 -21.19 11.97
N ILE A 612 31.77 -21.15 11.09
CA ILE A 612 32.27 -22.31 10.39
C ILE A 612 33.02 -23.30 11.29
N PRO A 613 33.90 -22.87 12.24
CA PRO A 613 34.71 -23.83 13.00
C PRO A 613 33.91 -24.96 13.68
N PRO A 614 32.83 -24.69 14.47
CA PRO A 614 32.06 -25.73 15.11
C PRO A 614 31.28 -26.62 14.11
N LEU A 615 31.07 -26.18 12.87
CA LEU A 615 30.46 -26.94 11.79
C LEU A 615 31.48 -27.91 11.19
N GLN A 616 32.72 -27.47 11.02
CA GLN A 616 33.81 -28.29 10.53
C GLN A 616 34.17 -29.44 11.48
N GLU A 617 34.21 -29.17 12.78
CA GLU A 617 34.42 -30.22 13.80
C GLU A 617 33.37 -31.33 13.72
N ARG A 618 32.16 -31.02 13.25
CA ARG A 618 31.07 -31.98 13.02
C ARG A 618 31.07 -32.58 11.60
N GLY A 619 32.02 -32.21 10.74
CA GLY A 619 32.07 -32.68 9.37
C GLY A 619 31.01 -32.14 8.42
N VAL A 620 30.38 -30.98 8.77
CA VAL A 620 29.33 -30.36 7.95
C VAL A 620 29.94 -29.80 6.67
N LYS A 621 29.37 -30.18 5.51
CA LYS A 621 29.78 -29.67 4.19
C LYS A 621 29.15 -28.30 3.96
N ILE A 622 29.94 -27.31 3.53
CA ILE A 622 29.44 -25.95 3.30
C ILE A 622 29.67 -25.59 1.84
N GLN A 623 28.60 -25.24 1.13
CA GLN A 623 28.65 -24.77 -0.26
C GLN A 623 28.07 -23.37 -0.36
N ILE A 624 28.79 -22.45 -0.99
CA ILE A 624 28.33 -21.06 -1.26
C ILE A 624 28.21 -20.91 -2.78
N ILE A 625 27.01 -20.49 -3.22
CA ILE A 625 26.69 -20.17 -4.61
C ILE A 625 26.67 -18.66 -4.75
N THR A 626 27.43 -18.10 -5.68
CA THR A 626 27.60 -16.66 -5.84
C THR A 626 27.90 -16.28 -7.29
N LEU A 627 27.85 -14.99 -7.60
CA LEU A 627 28.24 -14.48 -8.91
C LEU A 627 29.76 -14.57 -9.12
N PRO A 628 30.24 -14.83 -10.35
CA PRO A 628 31.65 -14.74 -10.65
C PRO A 628 32.16 -13.29 -10.52
N PRO A 629 33.40 -13.09 -10.03
CA PRO A 629 33.96 -11.76 -9.79
C PRO A 629 34.01 -10.88 -11.05
N ASP A 630 34.17 -11.47 -12.22
CA ASP A 630 34.28 -10.75 -13.51
C ASP A 630 33.03 -9.96 -13.92
N ILE A 631 31.88 -10.23 -13.29
CA ILE A 631 30.63 -9.50 -13.54
C ILE A 631 30.65 -8.09 -12.88
N TYR A 632 31.53 -7.89 -11.90
CA TYR A 632 31.57 -6.62 -11.15
C TYR A 632 32.57 -5.62 -11.75
N PRO A 633 32.32 -4.29 -11.58
CA PRO A 633 33.32 -3.27 -11.88
C PRO A 633 34.59 -3.44 -11.02
N ASP A 634 35.76 -2.99 -11.50
CA ASP A 634 37.10 -3.25 -10.95
C ASP A 634 37.20 -3.24 -9.42
N LYS A 635 36.78 -2.16 -8.76
CA LYS A 635 36.82 -2.09 -7.29
C LYS A 635 35.93 -3.12 -6.59
N ALA A 636 34.78 -3.43 -7.14
CA ALA A 636 33.85 -4.42 -6.59
C ALA A 636 34.32 -5.84 -6.89
N LYS A 637 35.03 -6.06 -8.00
CA LYS A 637 35.67 -7.32 -8.38
C LYS A 637 36.71 -7.73 -7.33
N GLU A 638 37.65 -6.86 -6.98
CA GLU A 638 38.65 -7.12 -5.94
C GLU A 638 38.04 -7.56 -4.61
N TRP A 639 36.92 -6.91 -4.23
CA TRP A 639 36.19 -7.23 -3.00
C TRP A 639 35.50 -8.58 -3.08
N ALA A 640 34.93 -8.94 -4.23
CA ALA A 640 34.30 -10.22 -4.46
C ALA A 640 35.35 -11.36 -4.39
N GLU A 641 36.48 -11.23 -5.10
CA GLU A 641 37.60 -12.16 -5.07
C GLU A 641 38.14 -12.36 -3.65
N LYS A 642 38.39 -11.29 -2.93
CA LYS A 642 38.87 -11.33 -1.55
C LYS A 642 37.92 -12.08 -0.63
N ASN A 643 36.60 -11.85 -0.73
CA ASN A 643 35.62 -12.51 0.13
C ASN A 643 35.42 -13.97 -0.26
N GLN A 644 35.48 -14.33 -1.56
CA GLN A 644 35.48 -15.72 -2.01
C GLN A 644 36.73 -16.47 -1.49
N HIS A 645 37.91 -15.88 -1.61
CA HIS A 645 39.13 -16.45 -1.09
C HIS A 645 39.07 -16.68 0.44
N ARG A 646 38.50 -15.74 1.20
CA ARG A 646 38.34 -15.88 2.67
C ARG A 646 37.39 -17.01 3.04
N LEU A 647 36.30 -17.20 2.30
CA LEU A 647 35.35 -18.31 2.49
C LEU A 647 36.00 -19.65 2.13
N ALA A 648 36.72 -19.71 1.00
CA ALA A 648 37.45 -20.92 0.61
C ALA A 648 38.53 -21.30 1.64
N LYS A 649 39.28 -20.33 2.16
CA LYS A 649 40.25 -20.55 3.24
C LYS A 649 39.59 -21.06 4.52
N ALA A 650 38.34 -20.72 4.76
CA ALA A 650 37.53 -21.24 5.87
C ALA A 650 36.82 -22.56 5.51
N SER A 651 37.29 -23.28 4.47
CA SER A 651 36.77 -24.58 4.01
C SER A 651 35.32 -24.59 3.49
N ALA A 652 34.82 -23.47 3.00
CA ALA A 652 33.58 -23.45 2.24
C ALA A 652 33.88 -23.69 0.75
N SER A 653 33.14 -24.59 0.10
CA SER A 653 33.16 -24.77 -1.35
C SER A 653 32.47 -23.62 -2.04
N ILE A 654 33.10 -23.02 -3.04
CA ILE A 654 32.51 -21.88 -3.79
C ILE A 654 32.12 -22.38 -5.19
N LEU A 655 30.83 -22.17 -5.51
CA LEU A 655 30.28 -22.38 -6.85
C LEU A 655 29.90 -21.03 -7.44
N THR A 656 30.48 -20.65 -8.57
CA THR A 656 30.14 -19.39 -9.25
C THR A 656 29.17 -19.64 -10.40
N LEU A 657 28.05 -18.92 -10.42
CA LEU A 657 27.03 -18.98 -11.47
C LEU A 657 26.75 -17.57 -12.00
N PRO A 658 26.85 -17.32 -13.33
CA PRO A 658 26.71 -16.01 -13.93
C PRO A 658 25.29 -15.41 -13.74
N ASN A 659 24.29 -16.27 -13.63
CA ASN A 659 22.88 -15.86 -13.47
C ASN A 659 22.36 -16.04 -12.04
N CYS A 660 23.25 -16.24 -11.06
CA CYS A 660 22.84 -16.37 -9.66
C CYS A 660 22.13 -15.08 -9.19
N HIS A 661 20.87 -15.18 -8.84
CA HIS A 661 20.08 -14.06 -8.32
C HIS A 661 19.23 -14.43 -7.10
N GLU A 662 19.07 -15.73 -6.83
CA GLU A 662 18.28 -16.23 -5.70
C GLU A 662 19.00 -16.04 -4.37
N HIS A 663 18.23 -15.76 -3.33
CA HIS A 663 18.70 -15.62 -1.96
C HIS A 663 18.10 -16.71 -1.08
N PHE A 664 18.88 -17.76 -0.82
CA PHE A 664 18.43 -18.82 0.08
C PHE A 664 19.58 -19.45 0.88
N ALA A 665 19.21 -20.11 1.96
CA ALA A 665 20.06 -21.07 2.64
C ALA A 665 19.29 -22.37 2.88
N ILE A 666 19.91 -23.49 2.63
CA ILE A 666 19.38 -24.84 2.86
C ILE A 666 20.27 -25.55 3.88
N ILE A 667 19.66 -26.11 4.90
CA ILE A 667 20.32 -26.83 5.98
C ILE A 667 19.80 -28.25 5.98
N ASP A 668 20.72 -29.22 5.84
CA ASP A 668 20.46 -30.67 5.85
C ASP A 668 19.33 -31.12 4.91
N ARG A 669 19.14 -30.43 3.79
CA ARG A 669 18.07 -30.66 2.79
C ARG A 669 16.66 -30.67 3.36
N ALA A 670 16.44 -30.04 4.47
CA ALA A 670 15.14 -30.03 5.14
C ALA A 670 14.69 -28.65 5.56
N LEU A 671 15.58 -27.84 6.10
CA LEU A 671 15.28 -26.48 6.55
C LEU A 671 15.77 -25.46 5.54
N CYS A 672 14.88 -24.61 5.09
CA CYS A 672 15.13 -23.60 4.07
C CYS A 672 14.89 -22.19 4.60
N TRP A 673 15.79 -21.28 4.28
CA TRP A 673 15.62 -19.85 4.36
C TRP A 673 15.58 -19.29 2.95
N TYR A 674 14.51 -18.58 2.59
CA TYR A 674 14.33 -17.99 1.25
C TYR A 674 13.70 -16.62 1.33
N GLY A 675 14.18 -15.65 0.55
CA GLY A 675 13.59 -14.31 0.53
C GLY A 675 14.39 -13.29 -0.29
N SER A 676 14.12 -11.99 -0.06
CA SER A 676 14.80 -10.90 -0.76
C SER A 676 16.17 -10.56 -0.20
N MET A 677 16.44 -11.02 1.02
CA MET A 677 17.64 -10.63 1.76
C MET A 677 18.88 -11.37 1.26
N ASN A 678 19.89 -10.63 0.85
CA ASN A 678 21.19 -11.21 0.57
C ASN A 678 21.86 -11.66 1.87
N LEU A 679 22.03 -12.99 2.02
CA LEU A 679 22.47 -13.60 3.27
C LEU A 679 23.94 -13.31 3.63
N LEU A 680 24.79 -13.08 2.61
CA LEU A 680 26.21 -12.78 2.80
C LEU A 680 26.63 -11.37 2.33
N SER A 681 25.71 -10.48 1.97
CA SER A 681 25.98 -9.11 1.56
C SER A 681 25.09 -8.08 2.29
N GLN A 682 24.91 -6.90 1.74
CA GLN A 682 24.11 -5.85 2.34
C GLN A 682 22.63 -6.23 2.37
N GLU A 683 21.93 -5.80 3.40
CA GLU A 683 20.47 -5.89 3.57
C GLU A 683 19.81 -4.52 3.41
N LYS A 684 18.56 -4.51 3.00
CA LYS A 684 17.71 -3.33 2.92
C LYS A 684 16.62 -3.42 3.97
N GLU A 685 16.06 -2.29 4.39
CA GLU A 685 14.97 -2.25 5.40
C GLU A 685 13.72 -3.04 4.96
N GLU A 686 13.45 -3.10 3.64
CA GLU A 686 12.30 -3.81 3.09
C GLU A 686 12.54 -5.30 2.86
N ASP A 687 13.72 -5.81 3.18
CA ASP A 687 14.06 -7.22 2.95
C ASP A 687 13.35 -8.14 3.93
N SER A 688 12.91 -9.30 3.40
CA SER A 688 12.21 -10.33 4.18
C SER A 688 12.75 -11.71 3.83
N LEU A 689 12.76 -12.58 4.85
CA LEU A 689 13.10 -13.99 4.71
C LEU A 689 11.97 -14.85 5.26
N MET A 690 11.67 -15.94 4.61
CA MET A 690 10.85 -17.01 5.17
C MET A 690 11.72 -18.20 5.58
N ARG A 691 11.35 -18.77 6.71
CA ARG A 691 11.94 -20.02 7.26
C ARG A 691 10.95 -21.15 7.07
N LEU A 692 11.36 -22.21 6.39
CA LEU A 692 10.52 -23.32 5.98
C LEU A 692 11.20 -24.63 6.34
N THR A 693 10.49 -25.53 7.00
CA THR A 693 10.94 -26.92 7.19
C THR A 693 10.21 -27.79 6.17
N SER A 694 10.87 -28.08 5.04
CA SER A 694 10.31 -28.87 3.94
C SER A 694 11.40 -29.47 3.05
N PRO A 695 11.63 -30.79 3.13
CA PRO A 695 12.59 -31.47 2.23
C PRO A 695 12.25 -31.26 0.75
N LYS A 696 10.96 -31.18 0.41
CA LYS A 696 10.51 -30.96 -0.96
C LYS A 696 10.91 -29.59 -1.49
N ILE A 697 10.73 -28.54 -0.69
CA ILE A 697 11.14 -27.18 -1.07
C ILE A 697 12.65 -27.07 -1.14
N ALA A 698 13.38 -27.73 -0.24
CA ALA A 698 14.83 -27.79 -0.28
C ALA A 698 15.32 -28.38 -1.62
N GLU A 699 14.73 -29.50 -2.03
CA GLU A 699 15.09 -30.16 -3.29
C GLU A 699 14.69 -29.29 -4.50
N GLU A 700 13.52 -28.66 -4.49
CA GLU A 700 13.11 -27.73 -5.53
C GLU A 700 14.11 -26.57 -5.67
N LEU A 701 14.59 -25.97 -4.57
CA LEU A 701 15.60 -24.89 -4.58
C LEU A 701 16.97 -25.38 -5.09
N ILE A 702 17.40 -26.59 -4.69
CA ILE A 702 18.65 -27.19 -5.18
C ILE A 702 18.59 -27.43 -6.69
N GLN A 703 17.46 -27.94 -7.19
CA GLN A 703 17.26 -28.17 -8.62
C GLN A 703 17.24 -26.87 -9.45
N LEU A 704 16.88 -25.73 -8.87
CA LEU A 704 17.00 -24.43 -9.52
C LEU A 704 18.45 -24.13 -9.88
N THR A 705 19.36 -24.32 -8.94
CA THR A 705 20.81 -24.07 -9.13
C THR A 705 21.53 -25.15 -9.93
N ALA A 706 21.09 -26.41 -9.83
CA ALA A 706 21.67 -27.52 -10.57
C ALA A 706 21.44 -27.47 -12.09
N LYS A 707 20.32 -26.92 -12.54
CA LYS A 707 20.02 -26.75 -13.98
C LYS A 707 20.90 -25.70 -14.64
N GLU A 708 21.28 -24.64 -13.91
CA GLU A 708 22.24 -23.66 -14.44
C GLU A 708 23.60 -24.23 -14.68
N THR A 709 24.03 -25.22 -13.87
CA THR A 709 25.29 -25.97 -14.09
C THR A 709 25.21 -26.94 -15.26
N ALA A 710 24.04 -27.48 -15.60
CA ALA A 710 23.86 -28.39 -16.75
C ALA A 710 23.85 -27.67 -18.10
N PHE A 711 23.50 -26.39 -18.16
CA PHE A 711 23.59 -25.56 -19.37
C PHE A 711 25.00 -25.01 -19.65
N MET A 712 25.94 -25.16 -18.71
CA MET A 712 27.35 -24.76 -18.86
C MET A 712 28.29 -25.92 -19.28
N LYS A 713 27.80 -27.16 -19.38
CA LYS A 713 28.46 -28.30 -20.00
C LYS A 713 27.92 -28.56 -21.41
#